data_616b3abbf3e7d26bddd073ebf3508a0e
#
_entry.id   616b3abbf3e7d26bddd073ebf3508a0e
#
_cell.length_a   1.000
_cell.length_b   1.000
_cell.length_c   1.000
_cell.angle_alpha   90.00
_cell.angle_beta   90.00
_cell.angle_gamma   90.00
#
_symmetry.space_group_name_H-M   'P 1'
#
loop_
_entity.id
_entity.type
_entity.pdbx_description
1 polymer ?
#
loop_
_entity_poly.entity_id
_entity_poly.type
_entity_poly.pdbx_seq_one_letter_code
_entity_poly.pdbx_strand_id
1 'polypeptide(L)'
;MKVYRYILPFVFGFVITSLSAQDMSNVPDSIFFEYAKSLKNRGNDYYMLCNRTGIKQVIDEYRPALDKRKSAGNLSLEMESYFTQDITKLSGDYHYLNSDYDSKSYTEAERYFLQYRDYYLSHSGTYVAGQGVYVAHQELAQLYYQQGLYEEACDEMKAVMAVASTYMRDEDEPFDKLSQYAICQARVNQFDEAISNINEVLDNYENIDTERYGEALRKKAKILMLGEEQGGGTGKSEALDYYKQYFGLKKKDALANFMGMNSEEREMYWMKIRPFVTDCYRLEDSDAGFLYDVTLFAKGLLLQLDSAGGGRQNIHATWKMVQEKLKPDACAIEFIQYEKYGLQKMGALVLKNTGEPVFIRMPDPDSVLNYKIDVKGTCLTVDSLIRSVHGPDWDSRVPRNLLYSDSLGLNNFIWNSNLIEAVANSQDLWFAPDGYTHQLAIEYLLPESIKYKSCHRLSSTRVLLSEGREQLYKKALVVGGVDYNTGSAASAAGNDQVAYLYVYNNGKPATFGALEQSFGEVNEILKCRNSSEDTLLVGALALEQSFRRMCGDYSIIHISSHGVFNAATIPQGTDLKQNLRDNTLSQSLIAFAGINSSLKDKQFDTSFQDGILSAKEISSLDLSKAELVVLCCCETGLGYVTPDGVYGIQRGLKNAGAKAIICTLWDIDDEASSYFMIQFHQYLKENNDIYKAFFQARDSMKEEYDEPSYRDAFILIDAI
;
A
#
# COMPACT_ATOMS: atom_id res chain seq x y z
N MET A 1 -2.89 -32.63 -20.45
CA MET A 1 -4.31 -32.42 -20.80
C MET A 1 -4.93 -31.18 -20.11
N LYS A 2 -4.17 -30.37 -19.34
CA LYS A 2 -4.66 -29.14 -18.70
C LYS A 2 -4.41 -27.84 -19.51
N VAL A 3 -3.66 -27.87 -20.56
CA VAL A 3 -3.31 -26.68 -21.37
C VAL A 3 -4.41 -26.35 -22.41
N TYR A 4 -5.25 -27.29 -22.80
CA TYR A 4 -6.32 -27.06 -23.78
C TYR A 4 -7.59 -26.37 -23.25
N ARG A 5 -7.72 -26.20 -21.93
CA ARG A 5 -8.89 -25.50 -21.32
C ARG A 5 -8.81 -23.98 -21.37
N TYR A 6 -7.64 -23.40 -21.59
CA TYR A 6 -7.42 -21.95 -21.60
C TYR A 6 -7.32 -21.32 -23.01
N ILE A 7 -7.16 -22.11 -24.06
CA ILE A 7 -6.98 -21.59 -25.43
C ILE A 7 -8.31 -21.42 -26.18
N LEU A 8 -9.32 -22.25 -25.91
CA LEU A 8 -10.64 -22.09 -26.54
C LEU A 8 -11.43 -20.84 -26.08
N PRO A 9 -11.42 -20.41 -24.81
CA PRO A 9 -12.06 -19.15 -24.41
C PRO A 9 -11.40 -17.91 -25.04
N PHE A 10 -10.08 -17.96 -25.31
CA PHE A 10 -9.34 -16.81 -25.87
C PHE A 10 -9.67 -16.55 -27.36
N VAL A 11 -9.90 -17.56 -28.14
CA VAL A 11 -10.23 -17.39 -29.56
C VAL A 11 -11.69 -16.97 -29.77
N PHE A 12 -12.63 -17.44 -28.95
CA PHE A 12 -14.03 -17.00 -28.96
C PHE A 12 -14.19 -15.59 -28.30
N GLY A 13 -13.42 -15.25 -27.28
CA GLY A 13 -13.41 -13.93 -26.66
C GLY A 13 -12.99 -12.82 -27.64
N PHE A 14 -12.03 -13.08 -28.53
CA PHE A 14 -11.57 -12.10 -29.53
C PHE A 14 -12.60 -11.78 -30.62
N VAL A 15 -13.49 -12.72 -30.95
CA VAL A 15 -14.57 -12.45 -31.91
C VAL A 15 -15.73 -11.69 -31.28
N ILE A 16 -15.97 -11.85 -29.97
CA ILE A 16 -17.07 -11.20 -29.25
C ILE A 16 -16.70 -9.76 -28.83
N THR A 17 -15.44 -9.47 -28.51
CA THR A 17 -14.98 -8.12 -28.13
C THR A 17 -14.97 -7.12 -29.30
N SER A 18 -15.11 -7.58 -30.55
CA SER A 18 -15.24 -6.71 -31.73
C SER A 18 -16.68 -6.30 -32.04
N LEU A 19 -17.68 -6.93 -31.42
CA LEU A 19 -19.09 -6.56 -31.56
C LEU A 19 -19.46 -5.51 -30.53
N SER A 20 -19.68 -4.27 -30.95
CA SER A 20 -20.16 -3.21 -30.07
C SER A 20 -21.57 -3.52 -29.56
N ALA A 21 -21.94 -3.05 -28.37
CA ALA A 21 -23.28 -3.18 -27.79
C ALA A 21 -24.41 -2.70 -28.74
N GLN A 22 -24.06 -1.99 -29.82
CA GLN A 22 -25.01 -1.47 -30.80
C GLN A 22 -25.56 -2.57 -31.72
N ASP A 23 -24.81 -3.66 -31.97
CA ASP A 23 -25.16 -4.69 -32.96
C ASP A 23 -25.83 -5.94 -32.36
N MET A 24 -26.05 -5.96 -31.03
CA MET A 24 -26.59 -7.11 -30.29
C MET A 24 -28.13 -7.29 -30.43
N SER A 25 -28.84 -6.33 -31.00
CA SER A 25 -30.31 -6.37 -31.10
C SER A 25 -30.85 -7.50 -31.96
N ASN A 26 -30.11 -7.92 -32.99
CA ASN A 26 -30.57 -8.88 -34.03
C ASN A 26 -29.72 -10.13 -34.12
N VAL A 27 -28.77 -10.39 -33.20
CA VAL A 27 -27.99 -11.64 -33.20
C VAL A 27 -28.84 -12.82 -32.68
N PRO A 28 -28.52 -14.08 -33.03
CA PRO A 28 -29.15 -15.26 -32.47
C PRO A 28 -29.10 -15.28 -30.93
N ASP A 29 -30.13 -15.88 -30.31
CA ASP A 29 -30.22 -15.96 -28.83
C ASP A 29 -29.01 -16.61 -28.20
N SER A 30 -28.43 -17.63 -28.81
CA SER A 30 -27.22 -18.30 -28.33
C SER A 30 -26.00 -17.35 -28.28
N ILE A 31 -25.85 -16.46 -29.26
CA ILE A 31 -24.76 -15.47 -29.30
C ILE A 31 -24.98 -14.41 -28.24
N PHE A 32 -26.21 -13.92 -28.07
CA PHE A 32 -26.53 -12.96 -27.03
C PHE A 32 -26.33 -13.55 -25.63
N PHE A 33 -26.71 -14.82 -25.42
CA PHE A 33 -26.51 -15.51 -24.15
C PHE A 33 -25.02 -15.61 -23.77
N GLU A 34 -24.15 -16.00 -24.70
CA GLU A 34 -22.70 -16.06 -24.46
C GLU A 34 -22.10 -14.65 -24.22
N TYR A 35 -22.59 -13.63 -24.91
CA TYR A 35 -22.20 -12.25 -24.66
C TYR A 35 -22.60 -11.79 -23.27
N ALA A 36 -23.85 -11.99 -22.87
CA ALA A 36 -24.35 -11.65 -21.53
C ALA A 36 -23.58 -12.38 -20.43
N LYS A 37 -23.31 -13.68 -20.63
CA LYS A 37 -22.49 -14.47 -19.72
C LYS A 37 -21.05 -13.95 -19.61
N SER A 38 -20.46 -13.51 -20.72
CA SER A 38 -19.13 -12.87 -20.73
C SER A 38 -19.14 -11.57 -19.91
N LEU A 39 -20.18 -10.73 -20.06
CA LEU A 39 -20.33 -9.50 -19.27
C LEU A 39 -20.48 -9.78 -17.76
N LYS A 40 -21.33 -10.76 -17.41
CA LYS A 40 -21.50 -11.20 -16.01
C LYS A 40 -20.18 -11.69 -15.41
N ASN A 41 -19.45 -12.56 -16.12
CA ASN A 41 -18.16 -13.08 -15.65
C ASN A 41 -17.15 -11.94 -15.46
N ARG A 42 -17.04 -11.04 -16.43
CA ARG A 42 -16.17 -9.85 -16.33
C ARG A 42 -16.53 -8.95 -15.15
N GLY A 43 -17.83 -8.76 -14.88
CA GLY A 43 -18.30 -8.04 -13.71
C GLY A 43 -17.94 -8.72 -12.40
N ASN A 44 -18.08 -10.04 -12.32
CA ASN A 44 -17.66 -10.82 -11.16
C ASN A 44 -16.12 -10.80 -10.98
N ASP A 45 -15.34 -10.87 -12.06
CA ASP A 45 -13.88 -10.73 -11.99
C ASP A 45 -13.50 -9.36 -11.45
N TYR A 46 -14.15 -8.28 -11.90
CA TYR A 46 -13.96 -6.94 -11.35
C TYR A 46 -14.40 -6.83 -9.89
N TYR A 47 -15.46 -7.51 -9.47
CA TYR A 47 -15.86 -7.56 -8.06
C TYR A 47 -14.79 -8.24 -7.20
N MET A 48 -14.29 -9.39 -7.62
CA MET A 48 -13.21 -10.11 -6.93
C MET A 48 -11.92 -9.29 -6.82
N LEU A 49 -11.68 -8.43 -7.81
CA LEU A 49 -10.56 -7.48 -7.82
C LEU A 49 -10.90 -6.15 -7.14
N CYS A 50 -12.06 -6.01 -6.52
CA CYS A 50 -12.56 -4.76 -5.95
C CYS A 50 -12.57 -3.57 -6.94
N ASN A 51 -12.72 -3.82 -8.25
CA ASN A 51 -12.69 -2.81 -9.30
C ASN A 51 -14.07 -2.21 -9.58
N ARG A 52 -14.47 -1.24 -8.77
CA ARG A 52 -15.77 -0.56 -8.90
C ARG A 52 -15.97 0.09 -10.27
N THR A 53 -14.95 0.73 -10.81
CA THR A 53 -15.01 1.36 -12.14
C THR A 53 -15.26 0.32 -13.23
N GLY A 54 -14.59 -0.82 -13.16
CA GLY A 54 -14.79 -1.94 -14.07
C GLY A 54 -16.20 -2.52 -13.99
N ILE A 55 -16.75 -2.69 -12.78
CA ILE A 55 -18.15 -3.12 -12.61
C ILE A 55 -19.10 -2.10 -13.25
N LYS A 56 -18.87 -0.80 -13.02
CA LYS A 56 -19.68 0.27 -13.63
C LYS A 56 -19.65 0.22 -15.15
N GLN A 57 -18.46 0.02 -15.74
CA GLN A 57 -18.31 -0.14 -17.20
C GLN A 57 -19.12 -1.33 -17.71
N VAL A 58 -19.09 -2.46 -17.01
CA VAL A 58 -19.89 -3.64 -17.39
C VAL A 58 -21.38 -3.35 -17.31
N ILE A 59 -21.86 -2.71 -16.26
CA ILE A 59 -23.28 -2.33 -16.13
C ILE A 59 -23.70 -1.40 -17.27
N ASP A 60 -22.88 -0.38 -17.58
CA ASP A 60 -23.16 0.62 -18.63
C ASP A 60 -23.10 -0.01 -20.06
N GLU A 61 -22.41 -1.12 -20.24
CA GLU A 61 -22.42 -1.92 -21.47
C GLU A 61 -23.60 -2.91 -21.53
N TYR A 62 -23.89 -3.61 -20.42
CA TYR A 62 -24.88 -4.66 -20.36
C TYR A 62 -26.31 -4.13 -20.45
N ARG A 63 -26.66 -3.10 -19.69
CA ARG A 63 -28.01 -2.54 -19.62
C ARG A 63 -28.51 -2.05 -21.00
N PRO A 64 -27.76 -1.20 -21.74
CA PRO A 64 -28.21 -0.76 -23.06
C PRO A 64 -28.31 -1.91 -24.08
N ALA A 65 -27.46 -2.94 -23.99
CA ALA A 65 -27.55 -4.10 -24.87
C ALA A 65 -28.85 -4.89 -24.63
N LEU A 66 -29.22 -5.09 -23.36
CA LEU A 66 -30.48 -5.74 -22.98
C LEU A 66 -31.70 -4.91 -23.43
N ASP A 67 -31.70 -3.60 -23.19
CA ASP A 67 -32.80 -2.69 -23.54
C ASP A 67 -33.04 -2.65 -25.06
N LYS A 68 -31.99 -2.63 -25.88
CA LYS A 68 -32.07 -2.67 -27.32
C LYS A 68 -32.68 -3.98 -27.81
N ARG A 69 -32.25 -5.12 -27.27
CA ARG A 69 -32.77 -6.43 -27.64
C ARG A 69 -34.25 -6.57 -27.24
N LYS A 70 -34.61 -6.05 -26.05
CA LYS A 70 -36.01 -5.95 -25.61
C LYS A 70 -36.85 -5.13 -26.59
N SER A 71 -36.36 -3.94 -26.94
CA SER A 71 -37.05 -3.03 -27.87
C SER A 71 -37.20 -3.61 -29.27
N ALA A 72 -36.30 -4.47 -29.71
CA ALA A 72 -36.39 -5.18 -30.97
C ALA A 72 -37.38 -6.37 -30.95
N GLY A 73 -37.98 -6.70 -29.79
CA GLY A 73 -38.90 -7.83 -29.64
C GLY A 73 -38.23 -9.22 -29.70
N ASN A 74 -36.92 -9.26 -29.59
CA ASN A 74 -36.09 -10.47 -29.74
C ASN A 74 -35.71 -11.09 -28.38
N LEU A 75 -36.51 -10.90 -27.34
CA LEU A 75 -36.21 -11.41 -25.99
C LEU A 75 -37.51 -11.91 -25.34
N SER A 76 -37.53 -13.18 -24.90
CA SER A 76 -38.64 -13.68 -24.08
C SER A 76 -38.68 -13.01 -22.72
N LEU A 77 -39.88 -12.89 -22.13
CA LEU A 77 -40.05 -12.32 -20.77
C LEU A 77 -39.20 -13.06 -19.72
N GLU A 78 -39.04 -14.37 -19.86
CA GLU A 78 -38.24 -15.18 -18.95
C GLU A 78 -36.73 -14.84 -19.06
N MET A 79 -36.22 -14.76 -20.30
CA MET A 79 -34.82 -14.37 -20.56
C MET A 79 -34.54 -12.91 -20.16
N GLU A 80 -35.47 -11.99 -20.44
CA GLU A 80 -35.37 -10.61 -19.99
C GLU A 80 -35.24 -10.52 -18.46
N SER A 81 -36.09 -11.26 -17.77
CA SER A 81 -36.08 -11.31 -16.31
C SER A 81 -34.75 -11.87 -15.79
N TYR A 82 -34.26 -12.97 -16.37
CA TYR A 82 -32.99 -13.58 -15.98
C TYR A 82 -31.79 -12.62 -16.14
N PHE A 83 -31.63 -11.98 -17.30
CA PHE A 83 -30.53 -11.05 -17.55
C PHE A 83 -30.64 -9.77 -16.70
N THR A 84 -31.86 -9.34 -16.36
CA THR A 84 -32.11 -8.24 -15.44
C THR A 84 -31.54 -8.54 -14.05
N GLN A 85 -31.63 -9.81 -13.58
CA GLN A 85 -31.06 -10.19 -12.29
C GLN A 85 -29.53 -10.14 -12.26
N ASP A 86 -28.86 -10.47 -13.36
CA ASP A 86 -27.39 -10.31 -13.43
C ASP A 86 -27.00 -8.82 -13.25
N ILE A 87 -27.70 -7.90 -13.92
CA ILE A 87 -27.49 -6.46 -13.77
C ILE A 87 -27.84 -5.98 -12.36
N THR A 88 -28.89 -6.53 -11.74
CA THR A 88 -29.30 -6.22 -10.36
C THR A 88 -28.21 -6.59 -9.37
N LYS A 89 -27.68 -7.82 -9.47
CA LYS A 89 -26.56 -8.29 -8.64
C LYS A 89 -25.33 -7.42 -8.83
N LEU A 90 -24.90 -7.16 -10.07
CA LEU A 90 -23.73 -6.30 -10.35
C LEU A 90 -23.93 -4.86 -9.86
N SER A 91 -25.18 -4.35 -9.84
CA SER A 91 -25.47 -3.04 -9.28
C SER A 91 -25.31 -3.05 -7.74
N GLY A 92 -25.73 -4.12 -7.08
CA GLY A 92 -25.46 -4.36 -5.66
C GLY A 92 -23.96 -4.37 -5.37
N ASP A 93 -23.19 -5.15 -6.12
CA ASP A 93 -21.72 -5.24 -5.99
C ASP A 93 -21.04 -3.87 -6.16
N TYR A 94 -21.48 -3.09 -7.16
CA TYR A 94 -20.97 -1.74 -7.39
C TYR A 94 -21.17 -0.82 -6.18
N HIS A 95 -22.33 -0.88 -5.55
CA HIS A 95 -22.62 -0.07 -4.36
C HIS A 95 -21.98 -0.65 -3.10
N TYR A 96 -21.94 -1.99 -2.97
CA TYR A 96 -21.28 -2.66 -1.86
C TYR A 96 -19.83 -2.23 -1.67
N LEU A 97 -19.07 -2.14 -2.74
CA LEU A 97 -17.66 -1.74 -2.67
C LEU A 97 -17.43 -0.30 -2.15
N ASN A 98 -18.48 0.49 -1.98
CA ASN A 98 -18.41 1.84 -1.42
C ASN A 98 -19.21 2.02 -0.12
N SER A 99 -19.82 0.95 0.38
CA SER A 99 -20.78 1.02 1.50
C SER A 99 -20.15 1.38 2.84
N ASP A 100 -18.82 1.13 3.01
CA ASP A 100 -18.08 1.53 4.21
C ASP A 100 -17.91 3.05 4.36
N TYR A 101 -18.01 3.78 3.23
CA TYR A 101 -17.67 5.21 3.17
C TYR A 101 -18.88 6.10 2.96
N ASP A 102 -20.02 5.52 2.54
CA ASP A 102 -21.20 6.25 2.13
C ASP A 102 -22.48 5.49 2.47
N SER A 103 -23.25 6.02 3.41
CA SER A 103 -24.53 5.44 3.84
C SER A 103 -25.54 5.29 2.69
N LYS A 104 -25.46 6.13 1.65
CA LYS A 104 -26.31 6.01 0.47
C LYS A 104 -25.91 4.78 -0.35
N SER A 105 -24.61 4.52 -0.50
CA SER A 105 -24.11 3.31 -1.18
C SER A 105 -24.50 2.05 -0.41
N TYR A 106 -24.43 2.06 0.93
CA TYR A 106 -24.95 0.97 1.76
C TYR A 106 -26.44 0.69 1.46
N THR A 107 -27.28 1.71 1.54
CA THR A 107 -28.74 1.57 1.30
C THR A 107 -29.05 1.06 -0.11
N GLU A 108 -28.31 1.53 -1.12
CA GLU A 108 -28.49 1.06 -2.49
C GLU A 108 -28.00 -0.40 -2.66
N ALA A 109 -26.87 -0.79 -2.07
CA ALA A 109 -26.41 -2.18 -2.08
C ALA A 109 -27.43 -3.13 -1.47
N GLU A 110 -27.90 -2.80 -0.25
CA GLU A 110 -28.95 -3.54 0.45
C GLU A 110 -30.21 -3.68 -0.41
N ARG A 111 -30.70 -2.58 -0.99
CA ARG A 111 -31.88 -2.58 -1.87
C ARG A 111 -31.71 -3.52 -3.06
N TYR A 112 -30.55 -3.49 -3.73
CA TYR A 112 -30.31 -4.36 -4.89
C TYR A 112 -30.20 -5.84 -4.49
N PHE A 113 -29.54 -6.16 -3.38
CA PHE A 113 -29.43 -7.55 -2.91
C PHE A 113 -30.77 -8.10 -2.42
N LEU A 114 -31.60 -7.28 -1.76
CA LEU A 114 -32.97 -7.65 -1.41
C LEU A 114 -33.85 -7.88 -2.65
N GLN A 115 -33.77 -7.01 -3.66
CA GLN A 115 -34.49 -7.21 -4.93
C GLN A 115 -34.07 -8.53 -5.64
N TYR A 116 -32.77 -8.80 -5.64
CA TYR A 116 -32.22 -10.03 -6.21
C TYR A 116 -32.74 -11.27 -5.45
N ARG A 117 -32.72 -11.24 -4.13
CA ARG A 117 -33.26 -12.29 -3.26
C ARG A 117 -34.73 -12.53 -3.51
N ASP A 118 -35.55 -11.48 -3.46
CA ASP A 118 -37.02 -11.56 -3.54
C ASP A 118 -37.48 -12.10 -4.92
N TYR A 119 -36.74 -11.76 -5.97
CA TYR A 119 -36.96 -12.37 -7.27
C TYR A 119 -36.83 -13.89 -7.25
N TYR A 120 -35.71 -14.42 -6.74
CA TYR A 120 -35.48 -15.85 -6.70
C TYR A 120 -36.36 -16.59 -5.69
N LEU A 121 -36.75 -15.98 -4.60
CA LEU A 121 -37.74 -16.52 -3.67
C LEU A 121 -39.12 -16.68 -4.33
N SER A 122 -39.54 -15.72 -5.15
CA SER A 122 -40.82 -15.79 -5.86
C SER A 122 -40.83 -16.84 -6.99
N HIS A 123 -39.67 -17.27 -7.47
CA HIS A 123 -39.49 -18.29 -8.50
C HIS A 123 -38.96 -19.63 -7.92
N SER A 124 -39.22 -19.88 -6.63
CA SER A 124 -38.72 -21.05 -5.90
C SER A 124 -39.10 -22.39 -6.55
N GLY A 125 -38.31 -23.42 -6.26
CA GLY A 125 -38.54 -24.80 -6.72
C GLY A 125 -37.61 -25.25 -7.85
N THR A 126 -36.72 -24.39 -8.34
CA THR A 126 -35.68 -24.77 -9.30
C THR A 126 -34.28 -24.67 -8.65
N TYR A 127 -33.33 -25.45 -9.17
CA TYR A 127 -31.92 -25.37 -8.75
C TYR A 127 -31.34 -23.96 -8.93
N VAL A 128 -31.66 -23.30 -10.04
CA VAL A 128 -31.21 -21.94 -10.36
C VAL A 128 -31.77 -20.93 -9.36
N ALA A 129 -33.03 -21.07 -8.95
CA ALA A 129 -33.62 -20.22 -7.92
C ALA A 129 -32.94 -20.42 -6.55
N GLY A 130 -32.64 -21.67 -6.18
CA GLY A 130 -31.88 -21.98 -4.97
C GLY A 130 -30.50 -21.33 -4.96
N GLN A 131 -29.76 -21.38 -6.07
CA GLN A 131 -28.47 -20.69 -6.20
C GLN A 131 -28.61 -19.16 -6.07
N GLY A 132 -29.64 -18.57 -6.69
CA GLY A 132 -29.88 -17.12 -6.58
C GLY A 132 -30.16 -16.68 -5.14
N VAL A 133 -31.00 -17.43 -4.43
CA VAL A 133 -31.30 -17.17 -3.00
C VAL A 133 -30.04 -17.32 -2.14
N TYR A 134 -29.25 -18.36 -2.39
CA TYR A 134 -27.97 -18.58 -1.69
C TYR A 134 -27.01 -17.40 -1.85
N VAL A 135 -26.80 -16.94 -3.10
CA VAL A 135 -25.92 -15.78 -3.36
C VAL A 135 -26.47 -14.53 -2.70
N ALA A 136 -27.77 -14.27 -2.77
CA ALA A 136 -28.38 -13.09 -2.13
C ALA A 136 -28.15 -13.05 -0.62
N HIS A 137 -28.39 -14.16 0.08
CA HIS A 137 -28.15 -14.26 1.53
C HIS A 137 -26.67 -14.06 1.87
N GLN A 138 -25.76 -14.59 1.04
CA GLN A 138 -24.33 -14.42 1.23
C GLN A 138 -23.90 -12.95 1.11
N GLU A 139 -24.36 -12.24 0.07
CA GLU A 139 -24.04 -10.82 -0.13
C GLU A 139 -24.65 -9.94 0.97
N LEU A 140 -25.87 -10.22 1.42
CA LEU A 140 -26.49 -9.53 2.54
C LEU A 140 -25.74 -9.79 3.85
N ALA A 141 -25.36 -11.02 4.13
CA ALA A 141 -24.57 -11.35 5.32
C ALA A 141 -23.25 -10.59 5.36
N GLN A 142 -22.57 -10.50 4.22
CA GLN A 142 -21.31 -9.77 4.11
C GLN A 142 -21.51 -8.25 4.28
N LEU A 143 -22.56 -7.69 3.67
CA LEU A 143 -22.92 -6.28 3.81
C LEU A 143 -23.23 -5.93 5.27
N TYR A 144 -24.07 -6.71 5.95
CA TYR A 144 -24.42 -6.47 7.35
C TYR A 144 -23.22 -6.64 8.28
N TYR A 145 -22.39 -7.66 8.04
CA TYR A 145 -21.16 -7.86 8.83
C TYR A 145 -20.21 -6.65 8.70
N GLN A 146 -20.05 -6.11 7.52
CA GLN A 146 -19.21 -4.94 7.23
C GLN A 146 -19.71 -3.69 7.98
N GLN A 147 -21.03 -3.53 8.10
CA GLN A 147 -21.65 -2.42 8.83
C GLN A 147 -21.72 -2.62 10.35
N GLY A 148 -21.24 -3.76 10.86
CA GLY A 148 -21.31 -4.08 12.28
C GLY A 148 -22.69 -4.58 12.76
N LEU A 149 -23.61 -4.86 11.84
CA LEU A 149 -24.94 -5.43 12.09
C LEU A 149 -24.79 -6.96 12.20
N TYR A 150 -24.20 -7.41 13.31
CA TYR A 150 -23.75 -8.80 13.45
C TYR A 150 -24.89 -9.79 13.66
N GLU A 151 -26.02 -9.39 14.26
CA GLU A 151 -27.19 -10.21 14.43
C GLU A 151 -27.82 -10.51 13.07
N GLU A 152 -28.03 -9.48 12.24
CA GLU A 152 -28.56 -9.61 10.89
C GLU A 152 -27.61 -10.44 10.00
N ALA A 153 -26.31 -10.21 10.12
CA ALA A 153 -25.30 -10.99 9.39
C ALA A 153 -25.35 -12.49 9.78
N CYS A 154 -25.54 -12.78 11.06
CA CYS A 154 -25.65 -14.14 11.57
C CYS A 154 -26.94 -14.84 11.07
N ASP A 155 -28.06 -14.14 11.04
CA ASP A 155 -29.33 -14.66 10.52
C ASP A 155 -29.24 -14.97 9.01
N GLU A 156 -28.64 -14.07 8.23
CA GLU A 156 -28.41 -14.28 6.80
C GLU A 156 -27.45 -15.46 6.56
N MET A 157 -26.37 -15.62 7.36
CA MET A 157 -25.48 -16.78 7.28
C MET A 157 -26.16 -18.09 7.65
N LYS A 158 -27.07 -18.07 8.62
CA LYS A 158 -27.90 -19.23 8.94
C LYS A 158 -28.79 -19.64 7.76
N ALA A 159 -29.36 -18.66 7.05
CA ALA A 159 -30.11 -18.92 5.82
C ALA A 159 -29.21 -19.48 4.71
N VAL A 160 -27.98 -18.97 4.56
CA VAL A 160 -26.96 -19.53 3.64
C VAL A 160 -26.74 -21.01 3.92
N MET A 161 -26.53 -21.39 5.18
CA MET A 161 -26.31 -22.81 5.57
C MET A 161 -27.53 -23.70 5.24
N ALA A 162 -28.73 -23.20 5.49
CA ALA A 162 -29.97 -23.95 5.20
C ALA A 162 -30.17 -24.17 3.68
N VAL A 163 -29.82 -23.18 2.86
CA VAL A 163 -29.92 -23.27 1.39
C VAL A 163 -28.79 -24.16 0.84
N ALA A 164 -27.57 -24.01 1.36
CA ALA A 164 -26.41 -24.80 0.93
C ALA A 164 -26.66 -26.31 1.09
N SER A 165 -27.17 -26.73 2.23
CA SER A 165 -27.48 -28.15 2.48
C SER A 165 -28.47 -28.75 1.49
N THR A 166 -29.29 -27.93 0.83
CA THR A 166 -30.35 -28.37 -0.10
C THR A 166 -29.91 -28.33 -1.55
N TYR A 167 -29.12 -27.34 -1.94
CA TYR A 167 -28.89 -27.03 -3.36
C TYR A 167 -27.42 -27.13 -3.81
N MET A 168 -26.44 -27.14 -2.85
CA MET A 168 -25.04 -27.22 -3.23
C MET A 168 -24.56 -28.66 -3.36
N ARG A 169 -23.85 -28.94 -4.45
CA ARG A 169 -23.32 -30.28 -4.77
C ARG A 169 -21.82 -30.41 -4.56
N ASP A 170 -21.14 -29.30 -4.32
CA ASP A 170 -19.72 -29.30 -3.97
C ASP A 170 -19.59 -29.64 -2.48
N GLU A 171 -18.86 -30.71 -2.18
CA GLU A 171 -18.70 -31.21 -0.80
C GLU A 171 -17.91 -30.25 0.09
N ASP A 172 -17.10 -29.35 -0.49
CA ASP A 172 -16.25 -28.42 0.27
C ASP A 172 -16.91 -27.07 0.58
N GLU A 173 -17.84 -26.60 -0.23
CA GLU A 173 -18.45 -25.28 -0.09
C GLU A 173 -19.21 -25.08 1.24
N PRO A 174 -19.94 -26.08 1.76
CA PRO A 174 -20.61 -25.96 3.05
C PRO A 174 -19.64 -25.64 4.20
N PHE A 175 -18.43 -26.22 4.23
CA PHE A 175 -17.44 -25.98 5.27
C PHE A 175 -16.82 -24.58 5.20
N ASP A 176 -16.59 -24.04 4.00
CA ASP A 176 -16.17 -22.65 3.85
C ASP A 176 -17.20 -21.68 4.44
N LYS A 177 -18.51 -21.94 4.20
CA LYS A 177 -19.60 -21.13 4.75
C LYS A 177 -19.79 -21.36 6.25
N LEU A 178 -19.63 -22.60 6.73
CA LEU A 178 -19.67 -22.93 8.15
C LEU A 178 -18.59 -22.14 8.91
N SER A 179 -17.41 -22.00 8.33
CA SER A 179 -16.33 -21.19 8.92
C SER A 179 -16.65 -19.70 9.00
N GLN A 180 -17.41 -19.15 8.03
CA GLN A 180 -17.88 -17.76 8.06
C GLN A 180 -19.01 -17.59 9.08
N TYR A 181 -19.94 -18.55 9.12
CA TYR A 181 -21.02 -18.56 10.09
C TYR A 181 -20.50 -18.60 11.54
N ALA A 182 -19.47 -19.41 11.81
CA ALA A 182 -18.82 -19.46 13.12
C ALA A 182 -18.26 -18.08 13.56
N ILE A 183 -17.70 -17.31 12.65
CA ILE A 183 -17.27 -15.92 12.95
C ILE A 183 -18.47 -15.02 13.30
N CYS A 184 -19.58 -15.12 12.58
CA CYS A 184 -20.79 -14.35 12.88
C CYS A 184 -21.35 -14.75 14.25
N GLN A 185 -21.42 -16.06 14.57
CA GLN A 185 -21.85 -16.56 15.86
C GLN A 185 -20.99 -16.02 17.02
N ALA A 186 -19.65 -15.98 16.83
CA ALA A 186 -18.75 -15.41 17.83
C ALA A 186 -19.02 -13.90 18.06
N ARG A 187 -19.40 -13.17 17.01
CA ARG A 187 -19.76 -11.74 17.12
C ARG A 187 -21.03 -11.50 17.92
N VAL A 188 -21.95 -12.44 17.93
CA VAL A 188 -23.22 -12.37 18.68
C VAL A 188 -23.18 -13.21 19.98
N ASN A 189 -22.00 -13.47 20.51
CA ASN A 189 -21.74 -14.18 21.79
C ASN A 189 -22.15 -15.66 21.80
N GLN A 190 -22.34 -16.31 20.66
CA GLN A 190 -22.60 -17.74 20.55
C GLN A 190 -21.27 -18.53 20.43
N PHE A 191 -20.43 -18.45 21.47
CA PHE A 191 -19.04 -18.96 21.39
C PHE A 191 -18.95 -20.47 21.33
N ASP A 192 -19.78 -21.20 22.08
CA ASP A 192 -19.75 -22.67 22.11
C ASP A 192 -20.07 -23.23 20.73
N GLU A 193 -21.12 -22.71 20.09
CA GLU A 193 -21.49 -23.08 18.73
C GLU A 193 -20.42 -22.67 17.72
N ALA A 194 -19.87 -21.47 17.85
CA ALA A 194 -18.80 -21.00 16.97
C ALA A 194 -17.56 -21.89 17.05
N ILE A 195 -17.14 -22.30 18.25
CA ILE A 195 -16.01 -23.21 18.47
C ILE A 195 -16.33 -24.61 17.93
N SER A 196 -17.54 -25.11 18.14
CA SER A 196 -17.98 -26.42 17.60
C SER A 196 -17.90 -26.41 16.07
N ASN A 197 -18.47 -25.38 15.43
CA ASN A 197 -18.50 -25.27 13.97
C ASN A 197 -17.11 -25.13 13.37
N ILE A 198 -16.23 -24.31 13.95
CA ILE A 198 -14.87 -24.15 13.41
C ILE A 198 -14.01 -25.41 13.62
N ASN A 199 -14.25 -26.19 14.68
CA ASN A 199 -13.57 -27.46 14.85
C ASN A 199 -14.01 -28.48 13.79
N GLU A 200 -15.30 -28.55 13.46
CA GLU A 200 -15.78 -29.38 12.35
C GLU A 200 -15.11 -29.03 11.01
N VAL A 201 -14.93 -27.73 10.74
CA VAL A 201 -14.20 -27.26 9.55
C VAL A 201 -12.73 -27.70 9.58
N LEU A 202 -12.06 -27.59 10.73
CA LEU A 202 -10.66 -28.01 10.89
C LEU A 202 -10.51 -29.52 10.66
N ASP A 203 -11.38 -30.33 11.27
CA ASP A 203 -11.34 -31.78 11.14
C ASP A 203 -11.56 -32.21 9.68
N ASN A 204 -12.40 -31.49 8.93
CA ASN A 204 -12.65 -31.77 7.52
C ASN A 204 -11.46 -31.45 6.61
N TYR A 205 -10.73 -30.36 6.88
CA TYR A 205 -9.64 -29.94 6.00
C TYR A 205 -8.26 -30.45 6.44
N GLU A 206 -8.13 -31.02 7.62
CA GLU A 206 -6.87 -31.57 8.09
C GLU A 206 -6.33 -32.63 7.11
N ASN A 207 -5.11 -32.45 6.64
CA ASN A 207 -4.43 -33.31 5.67
C ASN A 207 -5.07 -33.40 4.25
N ILE A 208 -6.10 -32.62 3.96
CA ILE A 208 -6.80 -32.61 2.66
C ILE A 208 -6.45 -31.33 1.89
N ASP A 209 -6.64 -30.16 2.49
CA ASP A 209 -6.40 -28.86 1.87
C ASP A 209 -5.67 -27.93 2.84
N THR A 210 -4.37 -27.74 2.60
CA THR A 210 -3.50 -26.93 3.47
C THR A 210 -3.90 -25.46 3.49
N GLU A 211 -4.44 -24.90 2.40
CA GLU A 211 -4.85 -23.51 2.34
C GLU A 211 -6.13 -23.28 3.16
N ARG A 212 -7.15 -24.10 2.95
CA ARG A 212 -8.42 -24.03 3.69
C ARG A 212 -8.24 -24.36 5.18
N TYR A 213 -7.42 -25.36 5.49
CA TYR A 213 -7.03 -25.67 6.87
C TYR A 213 -6.35 -24.47 7.55
N GLY A 214 -5.41 -23.83 6.88
CA GLY A 214 -4.77 -22.62 7.40
C GLY A 214 -5.77 -21.50 7.68
N GLU A 215 -6.68 -21.21 6.75
CA GLU A 215 -7.71 -20.18 6.98
C GLU A 215 -8.67 -20.55 8.14
N ALA A 216 -8.97 -21.84 8.34
CA ALA A 216 -9.74 -22.30 9.49
C ALA A 216 -9.00 -22.07 10.81
N LEU A 217 -7.67 -22.35 10.87
CA LEU A 217 -6.83 -22.02 12.04
C LEU A 217 -6.88 -20.53 12.38
N ARG A 218 -6.73 -19.66 11.38
CA ARG A 218 -6.82 -18.21 11.56
C ARG A 218 -8.17 -17.77 12.10
N LYS A 219 -9.26 -18.32 11.53
CA LYS A 219 -10.63 -18.02 11.98
C LYS A 219 -10.87 -18.52 13.40
N LYS A 220 -10.37 -19.70 13.77
CA LYS A 220 -10.44 -20.21 15.15
C LYS A 220 -9.72 -19.29 16.13
N ALA A 221 -8.50 -18.87 15.79
CA ALA A 221 -7.77 -17.89 16.60
C ALA A 221 -8.58 -16.59 16.77
N LYS A 222 -9.21 -16.10 15.71
CA LYS A 222 -10.06 -14.90 15.75
C LYS A 222 -11.30 -15.10 16.65
N ILE A 223 -11.96 -16.24 16.59
CA ILE A 223 -13.10 -16.57 17.48
C ILE A 223 -12.67 -16.54 18.94
N LEU A 224 -11.52 -17.15 19.27
CA LEU A 224 -10.95 -17.14 20.62
C LEU A 224 -10.62 -15.73 21.11
N MET A 225 -10.04 -14.89 20.23
CA MET A 225 -9.77 -13.48 20.55
C MET A 225 -11.06 -12.69 20.81
N LEU A 226 -12.12 -12.92 20.02
CA LEU A 226 -13.41 -12.29 20.25
C LEU A 226 -14.02 -12.70 21.61
N GLY A 227 -13.88 -13.97 22.00
CA GLY A 227 -14.30 -14.45 23.32
C GLY A 227 -13.54 -13.78 24.46
N GLU A 228 -12.24 -13.61 24.32
CA GLU A 228 -11.40 -12.89 25.29
C GLU A 228 -11.82 -11.41 25.42
N GLU A 229 -12.06 -10.74 24.30
CA GLU A 229 -12.49 -9.34 24.24
C GLU A 229 -13.83 -9.10 24.94
N GLN A 230 -14.68 -10.12 25.01
CA GLN A 230 -16.00 -10.04 25.64
C GLN A 230 -16.03 -10.60 27.08
N GLY A 231 -14.86 -10.87 27.67
CA GLY A 231 -14.71 -11.23 29.09
C GLY A 231 -14.60 -12.71 29.39
N GLY A 232 -14.37 -13.56 28.38
CA GLY A 232 -14.26 -15.02 28.51
C GLY A 232 -12.91 -15.56 29.01
N GLY A 233 -11.92 -14.76 29.19
CA GLY A 233 -10.76 -14.90 30.09
C GLY A 233 -9.68 -15.98 29.84
N THR A 234 -9.61 -16.75 28.72
CA THR A 234 -8.51 -17.71 28.47
C THR A 234 -8.12 -17.90 27.00
N GLY A 235 -8.81 -17.23 26.09
CA GLY A 235 -8.67 -17.45 24.64
C GLY A 235 -7.36 -16.96 24.03
N LYS A 236 -6.71 -15.95 24.61
CA LYS A 236 -5.56 -15.26 24.03
C LYS A 236 -4.33 -16.16 23.84
N SER A 237 -4.04 -17.02 24.82
CA SER A 237 -2.90 -17.96 24.71
C SER A 237 -3.16 -19.04 23.65
N GLU A 238 -4.37 -19.59 23.62
CA GLU A 238 -4.75 -20.59 22.62
C GLU A 238 -4.82 -19.96 21.21
N ALA A 239 -5.36 -18.75 21.08
CA ALA A 239 -5.37 -18.00 19.83
C ALA A 239 -3.96 -17.79 19.28
N LEU A 240 -3.00 -17.45 20.15
CA LEU A 240 -1.60 -17.28 19.77
C LEU A 240 -1.02 -18.56 19.13
N ASP A 241 -1.34 -19.73 19.68
CA ASP A 241 -0.85 -21.01 19.14
C ASP A 241 -1.42 -21.30 17.74
N TYR A 242 -2.69 -21.00 17.49
CA TYR A 242 -3.29 -21.12 16.15
C TYR A 242 -2.73 -20.09 15.17
N TYR A 243 -2.47 -18.86 15.59
CA TYR A 243 -1.81 -17.86 14.75
C TYR A 243 -0.38 -18.27 14.40
N LYS A 244 0.39 -18.87 15.32
CA LYS A 244 1.73 -19.40 15.05
C LYS A 244 1.69 -20.53 14.01
N GLN A 245 0.71 -21.44 14.12
CA GLN A 245 0.53 -22.52 13.14
C GLN A 245 0.21 -21.95 11.75
N TYR A 246 -0.77 -21.04 11.66
CA TYR A 246 -1.10 -20.36 10.40
C TYR A 246 0.09 -19.63 9.80
N PHE A 247 0.86 -18.89 10.60
CA PHE A 247 2.04 -18.18 10.18
C PHE A 247 3.10 -19.12 9.59
N GLY A 248 3.32 -20.27 10.21
CA GLY A 248 4.22 -21.32 9.69
C GLY A 248 3.80 -21.81 8.30
N LEU A 249 2.51 -22.02 8.07
CA LEU A 249 1.97 -22.40 6.77
C LEU A 249 2.19 -21.28 5.72
N LYS A 250 1.87 -20.02 6.07
CA LYS A 250 2.03 -18.89 5.14
C LYS A 250 3.49 -18.55 4.83
N LYS A 251 4.41 -18.68 5.80
CA LYS A 251 5.85 -18.57 5.51
C LYS A 251 6.31 -19.64 4.51
N LYS A 252 5.87 -20.87 4.67
CA LYS A 252 6.20 -21.97 3.76
C LYS A 252 5.61 -21.76 2.36
N ASP A 253 4.39 -21.30 2.28
CA ASP A 253 3.70 -20.95 1.02
C ASP A 253 4.39 -19.79 0.30
N ALA A 254 4.69 -18.71 1.02
CA ALA A 254 5.40 -17.56 0.48
C ALA A 254 6.78 -17.96 -0.11
N LEU A 255 7.52 -18.82 0.57
CA LEU A 255 8.80 -19.33 0.09
C LEU A 255 8.70 -20.15 -1.19
N ALA A 256 7.60 -20.90 -1.34
CA ALA A 256 7.38 -21.73 -2.51
C ALA A 256 6.96 -20.94 -3.74
N ASN A 257 6.11 -19.93 -3.56
CA ASN A 257 5.34 -19.32 -4.64
C ASN A 257 5.72 -17.86 -4.93
N PHE A 258 6.10 -17.09 -3.91
CA PHE A 258 6.22 -15.63 -4.01
C PHE A 258 7.29 -15.16 -5.01
N MET A 259 8.39 -15.90 -5.17
CA MET A 259 9.46 -15.55 -6.10
C MET A 259 9.07 -15.71 -7.58
N GLY A 260 8.06 -16.54 -7.86
CA GLY A 260 7.52 -16.73 -9.21
C GLY A 260 6.40 -15.77 -9.59
N MET A 261 5.89 -15.01 -8.61
CA MET A 261 4.78 -14.07 -8.81
C MET A 261 5.28 -12.76 -9.43
N ASN A 262 4.50 -12.21 -10.36
CA ASN A 262 4.70 -10.84 -10.81
C ASN A 262 4.24 -9.83 -9.72
N SER A 263 4.48 -8.54 -9.94
CA SER A 263 4.18 -7.49 -8.97
C SER A 263 2.70 -7.46 -8.54
N GLU A 264 1.77 -7.70 -9.47
CA GLU A 264 0.33 -7.70 -9.20
C GLU A 264 -0.10 -8.94 -8.40
N GLU A 265 0.41 -10.12 -8.75
CA GLU A 265 0.15 -11.37 -8.03
C GLU A 265 0.67 -11.31 -6.59
N ARG A 266 1.84 -10.68 -6.37
CA ARG A 266 2.42 -10.48 -5.02
C ARG A 266 1.55 -9.58 -4.15
N GLU A 267 0.98 -8.55 -4.72
CA GLU A 267 0.11 -7.67 -3.97
C GLU A 267 -1.24 -8.33 -3.67
N MET A 268 -1.81 -9.08 -4.60
CA MET A 268 -3.00 -9.90 -4.31
C MET A 268 -2.72 -10.92 -3.20
N TYR A 269 -1.52 -11.51 -3.20
CA TYR A 269 -1.08 -12.40 -2.12
C TYR A 269 -0.98 -11.66 -0.79
N TRP A 270 -0.38 -10.46 -0.78
CA TRP A 270 -0.31 -9.60 0.41
C TRP A 270 -1.70 -9.23 0.95
N MET A 271 -2.63 -8.84 0.08
CA MET A 271 -4.00 -8.51 0.48
C MET A 271 -4.72 -9.66 1.21
N LYS A 272 -4.40 -10.90 0.88
CA LYS A 272 -4.91 -12.09 1.59
C LYS A 272 -4.28 -12.25 2.98
N ILE A 273 -3.01 -11.89 3.15
CA ILE A 273 -2.27 -12.06 4.42
C ILE A 273 -2.50 -10.89 5.39
N ARG A 274 -2.70 -9.69 4.89
CA ARG A 274 -2.85 -8.47 5.68
C ARG A 274 -3.83 -8.58 6.87
N PRO A 275 -5.04 -9.16 6.71
CA PRO A 275 -5.97 -9.32 7.84
C PRO A 275 -5.37 -10.15 8.98
N PHE A 276 -4.57 -11.17 8.66
CA PHE A 276 -3.86 -11.97 9.65
C PHE A 276 -2.82 -11.14 10.42
N VAL A 277 -2.04 -10.31 9.73
CA VAL A 277 -1.04 -9.43 10.38
C VAL A 277 -1.72 -8.48 11.37
N THR A 278 -2.84 -7.87 10.95
CA THR A 278 -3.65 -7.01 11.82
C THR A 278 -4.22 -7.77 13.03
N ASP A 279 -4.71 -8.98 12.81
CA ASP A 279 -5.22 -9.82 13.89
C ASP A 279 -4.11 -10.19 14.90
N CYS A 280 -2.88 -10.46 14.41
CA CYS A 280 -1.73 -10.73 15.29
C CYS A 280 -1.36 -9.53 16.17
N TYR A 281 -1.38 -8.30 15.63
CA TYR A 281 -1.01 -7.12 16.42
C TYR A 281 -1.98 -6.86 17.58
N ARG A 282 -3.22 -7.34 17.52
CA ARG A 282 -4.17 -7.30 18.65
C ARG A 282 -3.74 -8.12 19.86
N LEU A 283 -2.80 -9.07 19.68
CA LEU A 283 -2.19 -9.84 20.75
C LEU A 283 -1.30 -8.98 21.67
N GLU A 284 -0.77 -7.85 21.17
CA GLU A 284 0.03 -6.88 21.90
C GLU A 284 1.22 -7.53 22.64
N ASP A 285 1.19 -7.54 23.98
CA ASP A 285 2.25 -8.02 24.85
C ASP A 285 2.29 -9.54 25.06
N SER A 286 1.45 -10.32 24.37
CA SER A 286 1.38 -11.78 24.60
C SER A 286 2.63 -12.54 24.17
N ASP A 287 3.21 -12.16 23.04
CA ASP A 287 4.47 -12.70 22.53
C ASP A 287 5.11 -11.68 21.56
N ALA A 288 5.93 -10.80 22.12
CA ALA A 288 6.58 -9.75 21.33
C ALA A 288 7.56 -10.32 20.30
N GLY A 289 8.16 -11.50 20.55
CA GLY A 289 9.04 -12.17 19.60
C GLY A 289 8.28 -12.66 18.37
N PHE A 290 7.12 -13.26 18.58
CA PHE A 290 6.24 -13.67 17.49
C PHE A 290 5.75 -12.45 16.68
N LEU A 291 5.32 -11.39 17.35
CA LEU A 291 4.89 -10.15 16.69
C LEU A 291 6.02 -9.51 15.89
N TYR A 292 7.24 -9.56 16.41
CA TYR A 292 8.42 -9.07 15.68
C TYR A 292 8.64 -9.87 14.39
N ASP A 293 8.57 -11.20 14.46
CA ASP A 293 8.70 -12.08 13.29
C ASP A 293 7.59 -11.84 12.24
N VAL A 294 6.34 -11.63 12.69
CA VAL A 294 5.22 -11.26 11.81
C VAL A 294 5.47 -9.92 11.15
N THR A 295 6.01 -8.94 11.88
CA THR A 295 6.34 -7.60 11.34
C THR A 295 7.45 -7.66 10.30
N LEU A 296 8.53 -8.41 10.57
CA LEU A 296 9.61 -8.62 9.61
C LEU A 296 9.09 -9.28 8.32
N PHE A 297 8.23 -10.27 8.46
CA PHE A 297 7.61 -10.94 7.32
C PHE A 297 6.72 -9.98 6.52
N ALA A 298 5.83 -9.24 7.17
CA ALA A 298 4.89 -8.32 6.56
C ALA A 298 5.61 -7.19 5.78
N LYS A 299 6.48 -6.43 6.46
CA LYS A 299 7.28 -5.38 5.84
C LYS A 299 8.21 -5.94 4.76
N GLY A 300 8.59 -7.20 4.89
CA GLY A 300 9.43 -7.93 3.96
C GLY A 300 8.77 -8.30 2.65
N LEU A 301 7.55 -8.75 2.68
CA LEU A 301 6.83 -9.14 1.46
C LEU A 301 6.64 -7.96 0.49
N LEU A 302 6.56 -6.74 1.01
CA LEU A 302 6.24 -5.56 0.23
C LEU A 302 7.46 -4.81 -0.34
N LEU A 303 8.64 -4.97 0.27
CA LEU A 303 9.79 -4.10 0.04
C LEU A 303 10.97 -4.76 -0.68
N GLN A 304 10.91 -6.07 -1.03
CA GLN A 304 12.13 -6.71 -1.52
C GLN A 304 11.88 -7.86 -2.46
N LEU A 305 11.71 -7.56 -3.71
CA LEU A 305 11.39 -8.75 -4.44
C LEU A 305 12.05 -8.95 -5.77
N ASP A 306 12.70 -7.95 -6.29
CA ASP A 306 13.29 -8.04 -7.61
C ASP A 306 14.83 -7.98 -7.62
N SER A 307 15.49 -7.84 -6.47
CA SER A 307 16.96 -7.92 -6.44
C SER A 307 17.43 -9.37 -6.62
N ALA A 308 18.06 -9.61 -7.75
CA ALA A 308 18.60 -10.87 -8.21
C ALA A 308 19.70 -11.46 -7.28
N GLY A 309 19.37 -11.87 -6.09
CA GLY A 309 20.33 -12.52 -5.16
C GLY A 309 19.90 -12.58 -3.69
N GLY A 310 19.06 -11.68 -3.21
CA GLY A 310 18.73 -11.58 -1.79
C GLY A 310 17.35 -12.12 -1.37
N GLY A 311 16.42 -12.34 -2.30
CA GLY A 311 15.01 -12.54 -1.99
C GLY A 311 14.68 -13.78 -1.15
N ARG A 312 15.37 -14.88 -1.29
CA ARG A 312 15.10 -16.12 -0.53
C ARG A 312 15.50 -16.03 0.94
N GLN A 313 16.61 -15.37 1.25
CA GLN A 313 17.09 -15.26 2.64
C GLN A 313 16.20 -14.37 3.49
N ASN A 314 15.53 -13.41 2.89
CA ASN A 314 14.78 -12.38 3.58
C ASN A 314 13.38 -12.80 4.07
N ILE A 315 12.71 -13.76 3.42
CA ILE A 315 11.42 -14.32 3.89
C ILE A 315 11.60 -15.12 5.20
N HIS A 316 12.80 -15.62 5.45
CA HIS A 316 13.14 -16.36 6.67
C HIS A 316 13.55 -15.47 7.86
N ALA A 317 13.64 -14.16 7.67
CA ALA A 317 14.07 -13.25 8.72
C ALA A 317 13.29 -13.48 10.03
N THR A 318 14.03 -13.55 11.13
CA THR A 318 13.48 -13.66 12.48
C THR A 318 14.13 -12.61 13.38
N TRP A 319 13.47 -12.27 14.47
CA TRP A 319 14.03 -11.34 15.45
C TRP A 319 15.38 -11.83 16.00
N LYS A 320 15.60 -13.15 16.13
CA LYS A 320 16.87 -13.75 16.58
C LYS A 320 18.00 -13.43 15.59
N MET A 321 17.75 -13.56 14.30
CA MET A 321 18.73 -13.21 13.27
C MET A 321 19.07 -11.73 13.32
N VAL A 322 18.09 -10.85 13.50
CA VAL A 322 18.31 -9.39 13.66
C VAL A 322 19.13 -9.13 14.93
N GLN A 323 18.78 -9.79 16.05
CA GLN A 323 19.50 -9.68 17.32
C GLN A 323 20.99 -10.02 17.19
N GLU A 324 21.33 -11.08 16.46
CA GLU A 324 22.73 -11.51 16.20
C GLU A 324 23.55 -10.45 15.45
N LYS A 325 22.89 -9.55 14.72
CA LYS A 325 23.54 -8.45 14.01
C LYS A 325 23.68 -7.17 14.84
N LEU A 326 22.93 -7.05 15.94
CA LEU A 326 22.99 -5.88 16.79
C LEU A 326 24.28 -5.84 17.61
N LYS A 327 24.94 -4.69 17.62
CA LYS A 327 26.04 -4.41 18.56
C LYS A 327 25.53 -4.38 20.00
N PRO A 328 26.41 -4.55 21.00
CA PRO A 328 25.99 -4.55 22.41
C PRO A 328 25.28 -3.29 22.89
N ASP A 329 25.59 -2.16 22.26
CA ASP A 329 25.04 -0.83 22.56
C ASP A 329 24.01 -0.35 21.54
N ALA A 330 23.45 -1.27 20.72
CA ALA A 330 22.43 -0.97 19.74
C ALA A 330 21.09 -1.61 20.08
N CYS A 331 20.01 -1.01 19.62
CA CYS A 331 18.69 -1.63 19.61
C CYS A 331 17.98 -1.40 18.28
N ALA A 332 17.05 -2.31 17.95
CA ALA A 332 16.19 -2.24 16.79
C ALA A 332 14.73 -2.03 17.21
N ILE A 333 14.03 -1.16 16.52
CA ILE A 333 12.66 -0.75 16.84
C ILE A 333 11.80 -0.90 15.59
N GLU A 334 10.77 -1.74 15.66
CA GLU A 334 9.71 -1.80 14.65
C GLU A 334 8.48 -1.09 15.20
N PHE A 335 8.12 0.07 14.64
CA PHE A 335 6.81 0.66 14.90
C PHE A 335 5.75 -0.12 14.16
N ILE A 336 4.57 -0.28 14.76
CA ILE A 336 3.42 -0.94 14.18
C ILE A 336 2.14 -0.14 14.47
N GLN A 337 1.32 0.04 13.44
CA GLN A 337 -0.02 0.61 13.56
C GLN A 337 -1.06 -0.47 13.24
N TYR A 338 -2.10 -0.59 14.06
CA TYR A 338 -3.12 -1.62 13.92
C TYR A 338 -4.47 -1.14 14.44
N GLU A 339 -5.53 -1.80 14.01
CA GLU A 339 -6.88 -1.52 14.49
C GLU A 339 -7.27 -2.49 15.61
N LYS A 340 -7.79 -1.94 16.71
CA LYS A 340 -8.38 -2.72 17.80
C LYS A 340 -9.62 -2.01 18.34
N TYR A 341 -10.74 -2.73 18.40
CA TYR A 341 -12.04 -2.18 18.82
C TYR A 341 -12.53 -0.98 17.97
N GLY A 342 -12.27 -1.00 16.67
CA GLY A 342 -12.60 0.11 15.78
C GLY A 342 -11.74 1.36 15.96
N LEU A 343 -10.70 1.31 16.81
CA LEU A 343 -9.78 2.41 17.07
C LEU A 343 -8.39 2.12 16.49
N GLN A 344 -7.76 3.13 15.94
CA GLN A 344 -6.36 3.02 15.54
C GLN A 344 -5.46 3.00 16.77
N LYS A 345 -4.59 1.99 16.84
CA LYS A 345 -3.61 1.77 17.90
C LYS A 345 -2.21 1.82 17.33
N MET A 346 -1.25 2.11 18.19
CA MET A 346 0.16 2.10 17.84
C MET A 346 0.99 1.40 18.91
N GLY A 347 2.01 0.66 18.48
CA GLY A 347 2.99 -0.01 19.32
C GLY A 347 4.39 0.14 18.76
N ALA A 348 5.38 -0.15 19.61
CA ALA A 348 6.77 -0.30 19.21
C ALA A 348 7.30 -1.64 19.74
N LEU A 349 7.90 -2.43 18.87
CA LEU A 349 8.58 -3.67 19.20
C LEU A 349 10.08 -3.36 19.31
N VAL A 350 10.61 -3.41 20.53
CA VAL A 350 12.00 -3.06 20.83
C VAL A 350 12.82 -4.32 21.02
N LEU A 351 13.87 -4.49 20.25
CA LEU A 351 14.83 -5.60 20.30
C LEU A 351 16.21 -5.09 20.66
N LYS A 352 16.79 -5.62 21.74
CA LYS A 352 18.20 -5.41 22.13
C LYS A 352 19.05 -6.57 21.65
N ASN A 353 20.37 -6.42 21.75
CA ASN A 353 21.31 -7.51 21.41
C ASN A 353 21.21 -8.73 22.35
N THR A 354 20.47 -8.63 23.45
CA THR A 354 20.20 -9.73 24.39
C THR A 354 18.78 -9.65 24.91
N GLY A 355 18.22 -10.79 25.30
CA GLY A 355 16.84 -10.88 25.79
C GLY A 355 15.84 -11.02 24.65
N GLU A 356 14.58 -11.16 24.99
CA GLU A 356 13.47 -11.20 24.04
C GLU A 356 13.02 -9.79 23.65
N PRO A 357 12.36 -9.61 22.47
CA PRO A 357 11.75 -8.35 22.13
C PRO A 357 10.70 -7.94 23.17
N VAL A 358 10.52 -6.62 23.32
CA VAL A 358 9.51 -6.05 24.21
C VAL A 358 8.52 -5.24 23.40
N PHE A 359 7.23 -5.42 23.67
CA PHE A 359 6.16 -4.60 23.11
C PHE A 359 5.92 -3.38 23.99
N ILE A 360 6.03 -2.19 23.42
CA ILE A 360 5.74 -0.91 24.07
C ILE A 360 4.49 -0.31 23.46
N ARG A 361 3.46 -0.10 24.29
CA ARG A 361 2.26 0.60 23.84
C ARG A 361 2.56 2.07 23.63
N MET A 362 2.21 2.57 22.46
CA MET A 362 2.35 3.96 22.07
C MET A 362 1.02 4.71 22.24
N PRO A 363 1.02 6.05 22.33
CA PRO A 363 -0.21 6.82 22.25
C PRO A 363 -1.00 6.52 20.97
N ASP A 364 -2.32 6.47 21.10
CA ASP A 364 -3.19 6.18 19.96
C ASP A 364 -3.04 7.26 18.86
N PRO A 365 -2.92 6.90 17.58
CA PRO A 365 -2.76 7.84 16.48
C PRO A 365 -3.80 8.97 16.50
N ASP A 366 -5.08 8.65 16.73
CA ASP A 366 -6.14 9.65 16.79
C ASP A 366 -5.93 10.68 17.91
N SER A 367 -5.38 10.26 19.05
CA SER A 367 -5.06 11.17 20.17
C SER A 367 -3.92 12.11 19.81
N VAL A 368 -2.92 11.65 19.08
CA VAL A 368 -1.79 12.45 18.62
C VAL A 368 -2.21 13.40 17.50
N LEU A 369 -2.85 12.89 16.47
CA LEU A 369 -3.22 13.64 15.27
C LEU A 369 -4.28 14.72 15.57
N ASN A 370 -5.21 14.45 16.49
CA ASN A 370 -6.23 15.42 16.93
C ASN A 370 -5.78 16.33 18.08
N TYR A 371 -4.53 16.23 18.55
CA TYR A 371 -4.01 17.12 19.58
C TYR A 371 -4.04 18.57 19.07
N LYS A 372 -4.68 19.44 19.85
CA LYS A 372 -4.95 20.82 19.47
C LYS A 372 -3.85 21.76 19.96
N ILE A 373 -3.43 22.66 19.08
CA ILE A 373 -2.38 23.64 19.32
C ILE A 373 -2.89 25.01 18.93
N ASP A 374 -2.66 25.99 19.76
CA ASP A 374 -2.92 27.40 19.44
C ASP A 374 -1.68 28.01 18.77
N VAL A 375 -1.82 28.39 17.52
CA VAL A 375 -0.78 29.10 16.75
C VAL A 375 -1.28 30.51 16.47
N LYS A 376 -0.84 31.47 17.26
CA LYS A 376 -1.20 32.89 17.10
C LYS A 376 -2.72 33.11 17.02
N GLY A 377 -3.50 32.43 17.87
CA GLY A 377 -4.96 32.53 17.91
C GLY A 377 -5.70 31.66 16.91
N THR A 378 -4.98 30.81 16.17
CA THR A 378 -5.57 29.79 15.29
C THR A 378 -5.38 28.41 15.93
N CYS A 379 -6.48 27.71 16.22
CA CYS A 379 -6.45 26.37 16.77
C CYS A 379 -6.24 25.36 15.64
N LEU A 380 -5.06 24.72 15.61
CA LEU A 380 -4.68 23.69 14.64
C LEU A 380 -4.56 22.33 15.33
N THR A 381 -4.72 21.25 14.57
CA THR A 381 -4.39 19.90 15.03
C THR A 381 -3.02 19.47 14.49
N VAL A 382 -2.39 18.46 15.11
CA VAL A 382 -1.14 17.88 14.59
C VAL A 382 -1.35 17.38 13.16
N ASP A 383 -2.49 16.72 12.86
CA ASP A 383 -2.84 16.29 11.50
C ASP A 383 -2.89 17.47 10.52
N SER A 384 -3.54 18.58 10.91
CA SER A 384 -3.60 19.77 10.06
C SER A 384 -2.23 20.41 9.86
N LEU A 385 -1.34 20.35 10.85
CA LEU A 385 0.05 20.81 10.73
C LEU A 385 0.86 19.93 9.78
N ILE A 386 0.77 18.60 9.92
CA ILE A 386 1.43 17.66 9.01
C ILE A 386 0.98 17.94 7.57
N ARG A 387 -0.33 18.03 7.33
CA ARG A 387 -0.87 18.33 5.99
C ARG A 387 -0.45 19.70 5.47
N SER A 388 -0.42 20.70 6.33
CA SER A 388 0.00 22.06 5.97
C SER A 388 1.49 22.14 5.62
N VAL A 389 2.35 21.42 6.35
CA VAL A 389 3.80 21.37 6.07
C VAL A 389 4.09 20.62 4.77
N HIS A 390 3.29 19.59 4.46
CA HIS A 390 3.49 18.67 3.34
C HIS A 390 2.58 18.96 2.13
N GLY A 391 1.75 19.99 2.18
CA GLY A 391 0.80 20.28 1.11
C GLY A 391 1.13 21.55 0.32
N PRO A 392 0.61 21.67 -0.92
CA PRO A 392 0.80 22.85 -1.74
C PRO A 392 0.13 24.11 -1.17
N ASP A 393 -0.84 23.94 -0.26
CA ASP A 393 -1.61 25.02 0.38
C ASP A 393 -1.03 25.43 1.73
N TRP A 394 0.30 25.40 1.85
CA TRP A 394 0.96 25.80 3.09
C TRP A 394 0.55 27.22 3.50
N ASP A 395 -0.05 27.33 4.69
CA ASP A 395 -0.35 28.61 5.30
C ASP A 395 0.94 29.26 5.84
N SER A 396 1.45 30.27 5.13
CA SER A 396 2.68 31.01 5.50
C SER A 396 2.66 31.60 6.92
N ARG A 397 1.50 31.63 7.58
CA ARG A 397 1.37 32.05 8.99
C ARG A 397 1.83 30.97 9.97
N VAL A 398 1.93 29.71 9.53
CA VAL A 398 2.36 28.57 10.33
C VAL A 398 3.83 28.28 10.02
N PRO A 399 4.74 28.51 10.97
CA PRO A 399 6.15 28.16 10.75
C PRO A 399 6.32 26.66 10.52
N ARG A 400 7.01 26.26 9.45
CA ARG A 400 7.31 24.84 9.16
C ARG A 400 8.03 24.15 10.31
N ASN A 401 8.90 24.88 11.01
CA ASN A 401 9.64 24.39 12.18
C ASN A 401 8.77 24.12 13.42
N LEU A 402 7.52 24.56 13.44
CA LEU A 402 6.63 24.35 14.58
C LEU A 402 6.44 22.86 14.88
N LEU A 403 6.33 22.04 13.83
CA LEU A 403 6.13 20.59 13.98
C LEU A 403 7.28 19.91 14.75
N TYR A 404 8.50 20.45 14.63
CA TYR A 404 9.71 19.95 15.28
C TYR A 404 10.14 20.78 16.49
N SER A 405 9.29 21.71 16.96
CA SER A 405 9.58 22.54 18.12
C SER A 405 9.27 21.81 19.42
N ASP A 406 10.09 22.02 20.44
CA ASP A 406 9.86 21.49 21.79
C ASP A 406 8.53 21.99 22.40
N SER A 407 8.07 23.16 21.97
CA SER A 407 6.81 23.75 22.42
C SER A 407 5.58 22.94 22.03
N LEU A 408 5.65 22.15 20.97
CA LEU A 408 4.57 21.26 20.53
C LEU A 408 4.47 20.00 21.39
N GLY A 409 5.58 19.54 21.96
CA GLY A 409 5.65 18.31 22.75
C GLY A 409 5.43 17.03 21.95
N LEU A 410 5.50 17.07 20.61
CA LEU A 410 5.32 15.91 19.73
C LEU A 410 6.36 14.83 20.03
N ASN A 411 7.57 15.23 20.42
CA ASN A 411 8.64 14.35 20.91
C ASN A 411 8.16 13.41 22.03
N ASN A 412 7.33 13.90 22.96
CA ASN A 412 6.83 13.12 24.11
C ASN A 412 5.77 12.08 23.69
N PHE A 413 5.06 12.30 22.59
CA PHE A 413 4.12 11.31 22.05
C PHE A 413 4.86 10.16 21.37
N ILE A 414 5.91 10.48 20.60
CA ILE A 414 6.68 9.49 19.84
C ILE A 414 7.69 8.79 20.74
N TRP A 415 8.47 9.55 21.51
CA TRP A 415 9.45 9.05 22.46
C TRP A 415 8.89 9.11 23.88
N ASN A 416 7.82 8.32 24.13
CA ASN A 416 7.21 8.30 25.46
C ASN A 416 8.15 7.68 26.50
N SER A 417 7.83 7.87 27.79
CA SER A 417 8.69 7.43 28.90
C SER A 417 9.04 5.94 28.84
N ASN A 418 8.09 5.08 28.44
CA ASN A 418 8.32 3.64 28.37
C ASN A 418 9.30 3.28 27.23
N LEU A 419 9.18 3.95 26.08
CA LEU A 419 10.11 3.75 24.97
C LEU A 419 11.49 4.27 25.31
N ILE A 420 11.60 5.45 25.95
CA ILE A 420 12.87 6.01 26.43
C ILE A 420 13.55 5.04 27.39
N GLU A 421 12.82 4.47 28.36
CA GLU A 421 13.36 3.49 29.30
C GLU A 421 13.82 2.22 28.56
N ALA A 422 13.04 1.75 27.61
CA ALA A 422 13.40 0.57 26.82
C ALA A 422 14.71 0.76 26.04
N VAL A 423 15.00 1.98 25.53
CA VAL A 423 16.20 2.27 24.74
C VAL A 423 17.35 2.91 25.57
N ALA A 424 17.18 3.07 26.87
CA ALA A 424 18.07 3.88 27.71
C ALA A 424 19.56 3.51 27.58
N ASN A 425 19.88 2.21 27.52
CA ASN A 425 21.25 1.69 27.48
C ASN A 425 21.82 1.50 26.07
N SER A 426 21.09 1.91 25.02
CA SER A 426 21.55 1.81 23.63
C SER A 426 22.10 3.15 23.16
N GLN A 427 23.16 3.15 22.36
CA GLN A 427 23.71 4.34 21.70
C GLN A 427 23.14 4.47 20.27
N ASP A 428 23.07 3.34 19.55
CA ASP A 428 22.53 3.27 18.19
C ASP A 428 21.08 2.78 18.21
N LEU A 429 20.16 3.61 17.70
CA LEU A 429 18.74 3.29 17.57
C LEU A 429 18.41 3.05 16.10
N TRP A 430 18.15 1.80 15.74
CA TRP A 430 17.74 1.39 14.39
C TRP A 430 16.22 1.27 14.38
N PHE A 431 15.50 2.17 13.71
CA PHE A 431 14.05 2.17 13.76
C PHE A 431 13.40 2.09 12.38
N ALA A 432 12.29 1.37 12.29
CA ALA A 432 11.43 1.32 11.12
C ALA A 432 10.07 1.93 11.47
N PRO A 433 9.68 3.04 10.83
CA PRO A 433 8.40 3.71 11.09
C PRO A 433 7.21 2.88 10.60
N ASP A 434 6.00 3.24 11.07
CA ASP A 434 4.71 2.76 10.58
C ASP A 434 3.63 3.83 10.78
N GLY A 435 2.56 3.77 10.00
CA GLY A 435 1.47 4.74 10.07
C GLY A 435 1.95 6.19 9.94
N TYR A 436 1.39 7.09 10.75
CA TYR A 436 1.70 8.53 10.66
C TYR A 436 3.19 8.87 10.90
N THR A 437 3.97 7.99 11.54
CA THR A 437 5.40 8.22 11.78
C THR A 437 6.24 8.19 10.50
N HIS A 438 5.69 7.67 9.40
CA HIS A 438 6.34 7.80 8.09
C HIS A 438 6.43 9.25 7.60
N GLN A 439 5.48 10.08 7.98
CA GLN A 439 5.39 11.49 7.57
C GLN A 439 6.22 12.44 8.44
N LEU A 440 6.91 11.91 9.45
CA LEU A 440 7.68 12.68 10.41
C LEU A 440 9.15 12.24 10.38
N ALA A 441 10.06 13.19 10.48
CA ALA A 441 11.47 12.93 10.76
C ALA A 441 11.65 12.70 12.26
N ILE A 442 11.17 11.54 12.76
CA ILE A 442 11.15 11.23 14.19
C ILE A 442 12.55 11.12 14.81
N GLU A 443 13.58 10.91 13.98
CA GLU A 443 14.98 10.96 14.35
C GLU A 443 15.46 12.35 14.80
N TYR A 444 14.72 13.40 14.46
CA TYR A 444 15.01 14.77 14.88
C TYR A 444 14.15 15.24 16.06
N LEU A 445 13.17 14.42 16.45
CA LEU A 445 12.29 14.64 17.60
C LEU A 445 12.80 13.97 18.89
N LEU A 446 14.09 13.63 18.98
CA LEU A 446 14.65 12.99 20.17
C LEU A 446 14.58 13.94 21.37
N PRO A 447 13.99 13.53 22.50
CA PRO A 447 14.02 14.32 23.73
C PRO A 447 15.45 14.51 24.24
N GLU A 448 15.71 15.56 25.02
CA GLU A 448 17.04 15.87 25.54
C GLU A 448 17.72 14.70 26.27
N SER A 449 16.94 13.87 26.95
CA SER A 449 17.45 12.68 27.67
C SER A 449 18.11 11.65 26.78
N ILE A 450 17.78 11.59 25.46
CA ILE A 450 18.32 10.65 24.48
C ILE A 450 18.84 11.32 23.21
N LYS A 451 18.94 12.65 23.17
CA LYS A 451 19.35 13.44 22.00
C LYS A 451 20.77 13.13 21.51
N TYR A 452 21.61 12.57 22.36
CA TYR A 452 22.99 12.17 22.05
C TYR A 452 23.08 10.83 21.30
N LYS A 453 21.99 10.11 21.11
CA LYS A 453 21.97 8.80 20.46
C LYS A 453 21.98 8.95 18.94
N SER A 454 22.66 8.01 18.28
CA SER A 454 22.54 7.88 16.82
C SER A 454 21.20 7.22 16.46
N CYS A 455 20.49 7.81 15.53
CA CYS A 455 19.15 7.36 15.15
C CYS A 455 19.11 7.06 13.65
N HIS A 456 18.88 5.80 13.29
CA HIS A 456 18.97 5.29 11.92
C HIS A 456 17.59 4.84 11.45
N ARG A 457 17.07 5.49 10.42
CA ARG A 457 15.79 5.13 9.80
C ARG A 457 15.96 3.97 8.83
N LEU A 458 15.13 2.96 9.00
CA LEU A 458 15.08 1.78 8.14
C LEU A 458 13.67 1.62 7.56
N SER A 459 13.58 0.99 6.42
CA SER A 459 12.30 0.50 5.88
C SER A 459 11.75 -0.68 6.70
N SER A 460 12.64 -1.52 7.23
CA SER A 460 12.41 -2.56 8.23
C SER A 460 13.74 -2.92 8.88
N THR A 461 13.74 -3.29 10.15
CA THR A 461 14.97 -3.74 10.85
C THR A 461 15.58 -5.00 10.23
N ARG A 462 14.86 -5.70 9.37
CA ARG A 462 15.36 -6.78 8.54
C ARG A 462 16.52 -6.36 7.64
N VAL A 463 16.60 -5.08 7.26
CA VAL A 463 17.69 -4.53 6.43
C VAL A 463 19.05 -4.77 7.10
N LEU A 464 19.10 -4.87 8.44
CA LEU A 464 20.31 -5.21 9.19
C LEU A 464 20.90 -6.62 8.86
N LEU A 465 20.11 -7.49 8.22
CA LEU A 465 20.56 -8.80 7.75
C LEU A 465 21.30 -8.73 6.42
N SER A 466 21.24 -7.60 5.72
CA SER A 466 21.91 -7.42 4.43
C SER A 466 23.42 -7.40 4.63
N GLU A 467 24.15 -7.85 3.60
CA GLU A 467 25.60 -7.76 3.61
C GLU A 467 26.06 -6.30 3.57
N GLY A 468 27.16 -6.01 4.25
CA GLY A 468 27.76 -4.67 4.27
C GLY A 468 28.12 -4.20 2.87
N ARG A 469 28.12 -2.89 2.66
CA ARG A 469 28.38 -2.26 1.35
C ARG A 469 29.84 -2.36 0.98
N GLU A 470 30.12 -2.91 -0.21
CA GLU A 470 31.42 -2.82 -0.83
C GLU A 470 31.55 -1.52 -1.64
N GLN A 471 32.48 -0.66 -1.31
CA GLN A 471 32.89 0.53 -2.09
C GLN A 471 31.76 1.38 -2.69
N LEU A 472 31.37 2.43 -1.98
CA LEU A 472 30.39 3.44 -2.40
C LEU A 472 30.80 4.26 -3.64
N TYR A 473 32.10 4.39 -3.93
CA TYR A 473 32.65 5.35 -4.86
C TYR A 473 33.07 4.76 -6.22
N LYS A 474 32.15 4.06 -6.93
CA LYS A 474 32.55 3.55 -8.24
C LYS A 474 32.10 4.46 -9.36
N LYS A 475 30.82 4.76 -9.49
CA LYS A 475 30.26 5.39 -10.67
C LYS A 475 28.96 6.13 -10.31
N ALA A 476 28.84 7.39 -10.64
CA ALA A 476 27.63 8.17 -10.38
C ALA A 476 26.93 8.62 -11.66
N LEU A 477 25.60 8.51 -11.65
CA LEU A 477 24.72 9.18 -12.59
C LEU A 477 24.15 10.41 -11.88
N VAL A 478 24.44 11.59 -12.41
CA VAL A 478 24.04 12.87 -11.84
C VAL A 478 23.09 13.55 -12.83
N VAL A 479 21.92 13.97 -12.37
CA VAL A 479 20.89 14.63 -13.16
C VAL A 479 20.57 15.98 -12.52
N GLY A 480 20.58 17.07 -13.29
CA GLY A 480 20.18 18.39 -12.79
C GLY A 480 20.22 19.48 -13.85
N GLY A 481 19.85 20.72 -13.49
CA GLY A 481 19.74 21.83 -14.44
C GLY A 481 18.80 21.49 -15.60
N VAL A 482 17.69 20.82 -15.32
CA VAL A 482 16.76 20.23 -16.29
C VAL A 482 16.05 21.32 -17.12
N ASP A 483 15.98 21.17 -18.45
CA ASP A 483 15.17 22.01 -19.30
C ASP A 483 13.75 21.45 -19.48
N TYR A 484 12.85 21.91 -18.64
CA TYR A 484 11.44 21.45 -18.61
C TYR A 484 10.64 21.86 -19.85
N ASN A 485 11.15 22.80 -20.69
CA ASN A 485 10.44 23.33 -21.83
C ASN A 485 10.91 22.74 -23.18
N THR A 486 11.92 21.90 -23.17
CA THR A 486 12.38 21.22 -24.41
C THR A 486 11.23 20.46 -25.05
N GLY A 487 11.03 20.61 -26.37
CA GLY A 487 9.99 19.87 -27.09
C GLY A 487 10.32 18.39 -27.19
N SER A 488 9.42 17.52 -26.77
CA SER A 488 9.51 16.08 -27.04
C SER A 488 9.12 15.82 -28.49
N ALA A 489 10.02 15.22 -29.27
CA ALA A 489 9.77 14.84 -30.65
C ALA A 489 9.23 13.40 -30.73
N ALA A 490 8.10 13.09 -30.10
CA ALA A 490 7.48 11.78 -30.26
C ALA A 490 5.96 11.86 -30.20
N SER A 491 5.33 11.57 -31.31
CA SER A 491 3.89 11.35 -31.41
C SER A 491 3.59 9.86 -31.24
N ALA A 492 3.08 9.45 -30.10
CA ALA A 492 2.36 8.20 -29.96
C ALA A 492 1.21 8.41 -28.96
N ALA A 493 -0.01 8.20 -29.43
CA ALA A 493 -1.20 8.31 -28.61
C ALA A 493 -1.28 7.12 -27.67
N GLY A 494 -0.83 7.30 -26.44
CA GLY A 494 -1.02 6.35 -25.34
C GLY A 494 -2.18 6.79 -24.44
N ASN A 495 -3.02 5.84 -24.05
CA ASN A 495 -4.24 6.08 -23.25
C ASN A 495 -3.95 6.03 -21.73
N ASP A 496 -2.90 6.64 -21.23
CA ASP A 496 -2.72 6.72 -19.77
C ASP A 496 -3.35 8.01 -19.22
N GLN A 497 -4.68 7.98 -19.12
CA GLN A 497 -5.48 9.07 -18.53
C GLN A 497 -5.17 9.32 -17.04
N VAL A 498 -4.44 8.43 -16.40
CA VAL A 498 -4.22 8.46 -14.94
C VAL A 498 -3.15 9.47 -14.56
N ALA A 499 -2.00 9.48 -15.22
CA ALA A 499 -0.93 10.47 -14.97
C ALA A 499 -1.39 11.91 -15.27
N TYR A 500 -2.25 12.08 -16.27
CA TYR A 500 -2.82 13.32 -16.70
C TYR A 500 -3.63 14.07 -15.62
N LEU A 501 -4.38 13.36 -14.79
CA LEU A 501 -5.27 13.96 -13.78
C LEU A 501 -4.51 14.62 -12.61
N TYR A 502 -3.26 14.23 -12.39
CA TYR A 502 -2.51 14.58 -11.18
C TYR A 502 -1.59 15.80 -11.32
N VAL A 503 -1.23 16.18 -12.53
CA VAL A 503 -0.33 17.33 -12.79
C VAL A 503 -1.13 18.59 -13.14
N TYR A 504 -2.47 18.57 -12.92
CA TYR A 504 -3.34 19.71 -13.18
C TYR A 504 -3.77 20.40 -11.88
N ASN A 505 -3.35 21.64 -11.70
CA ASN A 505 -3.85 22.50 -10.63
C ASN A 505 -5.10 23.25 -11.11
N ASN A 506 -6.26 22.97 -10.50
CA ASN A 506 -7.56 23.61 -10.85
C ASN A 506 -7.92 23.54 -12.36
N GLY A 507 -7.64 22.41 -13.01
CA GLY A 507 -7.94 22.22 -14.44
C GLY A 507 -6.97 22.88 -15.42
N LYS A 508 -5.88 23.48 -14.93
CA LYS A 508 -4.78 24.00 -15.75
C LYS A 508 -3.54 23.11 -15.57
N PRO A 509 -2.76 22.86 -16.64
CA PRO A 509 -1.51 22.12 -16.49
C PRO A 509 -0.57 22.85 -15.54
N ALA A 510 0.08 22.10 -14.66
CA ALA A 510 1.20 22.61 -13.88
C ALA A 510 2.32 23.06 -14.83
N THR A 511 3.05 24.07 -14.45
CA THR A 511 4.23 24.53 -15.20
C THR A 511 5.41 24.50 -14.27
N PHE A 512 6.44 23.76 -14.65
CA PHE A 512 7.69 23.63 -13.90
C PHE A 512 8.65 24.73 -14.33
N GLY A 513 9.09 25.55 -13.36
CA GLY A 513 10.11 26.59 -13.55
C GLY A 513 11.52 26.00 -13.51
N ALA A 514 12.52 26.74 -14.03
CA ALA A 514 13.91 26.35 -13.86
C ALA A 514 14.30 26.37 -12.35
N LEU A 515 15.07 25.39 -11.92
CA LEU A 515 15.75 25.39 -10.63
C LEU A 515 17.12 26.01 -10.83
N GLU A 516 17.30 27.24 -10.33
CA GLU A 516 18.48 28.08 -10.67
C GLU A 516 19.76 27.48 -10.08
N GLN A 517 19.71 26.86 -8.90
CA GLN A 517 20.87 26.29 -8.22
C GLN A 517 21.22 24.88 -8.71
N SER A 518 20.26 24.14 -9.27
CA SER A 518 20.44 22.74 -9.63
C SER A 518 21.60 22.51 -10.63
N PHE A 519 21.80 23.41 -11.59
CA PHE A 519 22.95 23.30 -12.53
C PHE A 519 24.29 23.49 -11.82
N GLY A 520 24.37 24.48 -10.91
CA GLY A 520 25.56 24.73 -10.09
C GLY A 520 25.86 23.53 -9.15
N GLU A 521 24.85 23.02 -8.48
CA GLU A 521 24.91 21.87 -7.60
C GLU A 521 25.56 20.65 -8.27
N VAL A 522 25.01 20.21 -9.41
CA VAL A 522 25.50 19.00 -10.08
C VAL A 522 26.91 19.12 -10.61
N ASN A 523 27.32 20.35 -11.04
CA ASN A 523 28.69 20.61 -11.46
C ASN A 523 29.67 20.57 -10.28
N GLU A 524 29.32 21.15 -9.12
CA GLU A 524 30.18 21.11 -7.93
C GLU A 524 30.28 19.66 -7.38
N ILE A 525 29.22 18.88 -7.41
CA ILE A 525 29.23 17.46 -7.06
C ILE A 525 30.21 16.70 -7.95
N LEU A 526 30.17 16.88 -9.27
CA LEU A 526 31.09 16.22 -10.20
C LEU A 526 32.53 16.63 -10.00
N LYS A 527 32.79 17.93 -9.77
CA LYS A 527 34.13 18.45 -9.45
C LYS A 527 34.65 17.81 -8.13
N CYS A 528 33.80 17.76 -7.13
CA CYS A 528 34.13 17.11 -5.87
C CYS A 528 34.51 15.63 -6.09
N ARG A 529 33.68 14.88 -6.80
CA ARG A 529 33.87 13.45 -7.07
C ARG A 529 35.13 13.21 -7.90
N ASN A 530 35.37 14.04 -8.92
CA ASN A 530 36.53 13.98 -9.81
C ASN A 530 36.78 12.59 -10.43
N SER A 531 35.70 11.93 -10.91
CA SER A 531 35.75 10.62 -11.54
C SER A 531 35.39 10.69 -13.03
N SER A 532 36.21 10.06 -13.87
CA SER A 532 35.95 9.97 -15.31
C SER A 532 34.85 8.97 -15.67
N GLU A 533 34.37 8.20 -14.71
CA GLU A 533 33.28 7.22 -14.89
C GLU A 533 31.91 7.81 -14.59
N ASP A 534 31.87 9.00 -14.00
CA ASP A 534 30.62 9.69 -13.68
C ASP A 534 29.97 10.25 -14.95
N THR A 535 28.65 10.25 -14.99
CA THR A 535 27.86 10.77 -16.12
C THR A 535 26.90 11.86 -15.65
N LEU A 536 26.85 12.96 -16.42
CA LEU A 536 25.93 14.06 -16.22
C LEU A 536 24.83 14.06 -17.28
N LEU A 537 23.58 14.09 -16.82
CA LEU A 537 22.42 14.41 -17.64
C LEU A 537 21.94 15.83 -17.28
N VAL A 538 22.04 16.78 -18.22
CA VAL A 538 21.78 18.20 -17.96
C VAL A 538 20.99 18.86 -19.09
N GLY A 539 20.20 19.87 -18.78
CA GLY A 539 19.40 20.64 -19.72
C GLY A 539 18.44 19.77 -20.52
N ALA A 540 18.44 19.94 -21.83
CA ALA A 540 17.65 19.15 -22.76
C ALA A 540 18.09 17.68 -22.87
N LEU A 541 19.29 17.32 -22.37
CA LEU A 541 19.77 15.94 -22.34
C LEU A 541 19.31 15.17 -21.12
N ALA A 542 18.74 15.82 -20.10
CA ALA A 542 18.16 15.22 -18.94
C ALA A 542 16.78 14.61 -19.28
N LEU A 543 16.77 13.69 -20.25
CA LEU A 543 15.57 12.99 -20.72
C LEU A 543 15.29 11.79 -19.82
N GLU A 544 14.02 11.55 -19.52
CA GLU A 544 13.54 10.37 -18.81
C GLU A 544 14.06 9.07 -19.47
N GLN A 545 13.93 8.93 -20.78
CA GLN A 545 14.43 7.76 -21.53
C GLN A 545 15.93 7.54 -21.35
N SER A 546 16.73 8.62 -21.34
CA SER A 546 18.18 8.53 -21.12
C SER A 546 18.50 8.01 -19.74
N PHE A 547 17.81 8.54 -18.72
CA PHE A 547 17.92 8.09 -17.35
C PHE A 547 17.56 6.59 -17.20
N ARG A 548 16.39 6.17 -17.68
CA ARG A 548 15.91 4.78 -17.59
C ARG A 548 16.85 3.78 -18.23
N ARG A 549 17.44 4.15 -19.36
CA ARG A 549 18.40 3.29 -20.08
C ARG A 549 19.72 3.11 -19.33
N MET A 550 20.12 4.10 -18.55
CA MET A 550 21.47 4.16 -17.97
C MET A 550 21.49 3.82 -16.47
N CYS A 551 20.43 4.11 -15.73
CA CYS A 551 20.41 4.11 -14.25
C CYS A 551 20.86 2.77 -13.61
N GLY A 552 20.60 1.64 -14.27
CA GLY A 552 20.99 0.31 -13.79
C GLY A 552 22.50 0.03 -13.74
N ASP A 553 23.32 0.92 -14.26
CA ASP A 553 24.78 0.74 -14.32
C ASP A 553 25.57 1.57 -13.29
N TYR A 554 24.88 2.30 -12.42
CA TYR A 554 25.51 3.24 -11.48
C TYR A 554 25.32 2.82 -10.03
N SER A 555 26.35 3.04 -9.21
CA SER A 555 26.31 2.80 -7.76
C SER A 555 25.74 3.97 -6.98
N ILE A 556 25.88 5.19 -7.52
CA ILE A 556 25.25 6.40 -6.97
C ILE A 556 24.39 7.03 -8.06
N ILE A 557 23.17 7.37 -7.72
CA ILE A 557 22.25 8.14 -8.56
C ILE A 557 21.88 9.39 -7.79
N HIS A 558 22.14 10.56 -8.37
CA HIS A 558 21.76 11.85 -7.81
C HIS A 558 20.86 12.58 -8.78
N ILE A 559 19.67 12.97 -8.33
CA ILE A 559 18.66 13.68 -9.12
C ILE A 559 18.31 14.99 -8.43
N SER A 560 18.63 16.13 -9.07
CA SER A 560 18.25 17.47 -8.66
C SER A 560 17.22 18.00 -9.66
N SER A 561 15.94 17.92 -9.31
CA SER A 561 14.80 18.24 -10.16
C SER A 561 13.54 18.53 -9.34
N HIS A 562 12.42 18.87 -10.01
CA HIS A 562 11.13 18.93 -9.34
C HIS A 562 10.60 17.54 -9.02
N GLY A 563 10.12 17.38 -7.78
CA GLY A 563 9.30 16.28 -7.35
C GLY A 563 7.88 16.76 -7.05
N VAL A 564 6.90 15.90 -7.22
CA VAL A 564 5.49 16.19 -6.89
C VAL A 564 4.86 14.98 -6.21
N PHE A 565 4.17 15.21 -5.10
CA PHE A 565 3.23 14.28 -4.52
C PHE A 565 1.86 14.94 -4.40
N ASN A 566 0.85 14.39 -5.08
CA ASN A 566 -0.49 14.97 -5.09
C ASN A 566 -1.47 14.16 -4.21
N ALA A 567 -1.52 14.48 -2.92
CA ALA A 567 -2.44 13.86 -1.98
C ALA A 567 -3.93 14.22 -2.21
N ALA A 568 -4.22 15.34 -2.90
CA ALA A 568 -5.57 15.88 -3.02
C ALA A 568 -6.46 15.16 -4.04
N THR A 569 -5.89 14.29 -4.86
CA THR A 569 -6.61 13.62 -5.97
C THR A 569 -7.14 12.23 -5.62
N ILE A 570 -6.98 11.77 -4.38
CA ILE A 570 -7.68 10.57 -3.94
C ILE A 570 -9.13 10.97 -3.69
N PRO A 571 -10.08 10.61 -4.56
CA PRO A 571 -11.47 10.93 -4.30
C PRO A 571 -11.86 10.23 -2.99
N GLN A 572 -12.34 11.02 -2.02
CA GLN A 572 -12.96 10.45 -0.82
C GLN A 572 -14.07 9.50 -1.30
N GLY A 573 -13.99 8.21 -0.93
CA GLY A 573 -14.98 7.21 -1.30
C GLY A 573 -14.73 6.44 -2.59
N THR A 574 -13.56 6.53 -3.22
CA THR A 574 -13.18 5.58 -4.26
C THR A 574 -12.55 4.33 -3.64
N ASP A 575 -12.79 3.22 -4.31
CA ASP A 575 -12.33 1.88 -3.93
C ASP A 575 -10.84 1.87 -3.57
N LEU A 576 -10.58 1.97 -2.26
CA LEU A 576 -9.24 2.08 -1.69
C LEU A 576 -8.34 0.89 -2.05
N LYS A 577 -8.93 -0.28 -2.35
CA LYS A 577 -8.15 -1.52 -2.44
C LYS A 577 -7.42 -1.72 -3.77
N GLN A 578 -7.98 -1.29 -4.90
CA GLN A 578 -7.38 -1.47 -6.22
C GLN A 578 -6.91 -0.16 -6.87
N ASN A 579 -7.65 0.94 -6.63
CA ASN A 579 -7.21 2.26 -7.09
C ASN A 579 -6.04 2.84 -6.28
N LEU A 580 -5.85 2.39 -5.04
CA LEU A 580 -4.75 2.83 -4.18
C LEU A 580 -3.39 2.56 -4.81
N ARG A 581 -3.21 1.41 -5.41
CA ARG A 581 -1.91 0.99 -5.94
C ARG A 581 -1.53 1.68 -7.24
N ASP A 582 -2.35 1.49 -8.27
CA ASP A 582 -2.05 2.00 -9.61
C ASP A 582 -2.14 3.53 -9.65
N ASN A 583 -3.05 4.10 -8.86
CA ASN A 583 -3.20 5.53 -8.75
C ASN A 583 -2.20 6.16 -7.78
N THR A 584 -1.89 5.55 -6.63
CA THR A 584 -1.00 6.17 -5.63
C THR A 584 0.47 6.16 -6.03
N LEU A 585 0.98 5.08 -6.62
CA LEU A 585 2.34 5.07 -7.18
C LEU A 585 2.47 6.00 -8.39
N SER A 586 1.37 6.24 -9.11
CA SER A 586 1.36 7.23 -10.21
C SER A 586 1.20 8.68 -9.72
N GLN A 587 0.87 8.91 -8.44
CA GLN A 587 0.71 10.25 -7.84
C GLN A 587 2.02 10.91 -7.40
N SER A 588 3.08 10.14 -7.29
CA SER A 588 4.42 10.64 -6.99
C SER A 588 5.26 10.58 -8.23
N LEU A 589 5.85 11.70 -8.64
CA LEU A 589 6.63 11.78 -9.85
C LEU A 589 7.88 12.66 -9.68
N ILE A 590 8.85 12.45 -10.57
CA ILE A 590 10.02 13.29 -10.77
C ILE A 590 9.95 13.86 -12.20
N ALA A 591 10.18 15.17 -12.33
CA ALA A 591 10.12 15.87 -13.60
C ALA A 591 11.46 15.76 -14.37
N PHE A 592 11.38 15.44 -15.65
CA PHE A 592 12.50 15.39 -16.59
C PHE A 592 12.32 16.39 -17.75
N ALA A 593 13.31 16.51 -18.62
CA ALA A 593 13.29 17.43 -19.74
C ALA A 593 12.06 17.22 -20.65
N GLY A 594 11.38 18.31 -20.99
CA GLY A 594 10.22 18.31 -21.88
C GLY A 594 8.87 18.18 -21.22
N ILE A 595 8.79 17.98 -19.91
CA ILE A 595 7.52 17.77 -19.18
C ILE A 595 6.48 18.86 -19.47
N ASN A 596 6.87 20.16 -19.51
CA ASN A 596 5.93 21.25 -19.78
C ASN A 596 5.29 21.16 -21.18
N SER A 597 6.04 20.67 -22.16
CA SER A 597 5.53 20.47 -23.52
C SER A 597 4.51 19.30 -23.53
N SER A 598 4.82 18.19 -22.90
CA SER A 598 3.91 17.04 -22.80
C SER A 598 2.61 17.41 -22.08
N LEU A 599 2.69 18.17 -20.98
CA LEU A 599 1.53 18.65 -20.24
C LEU A 599 0.66 19.61 -21.05
N LYS A 600 1.27 20.53 -21.82
CA LYS A 600 0.56 21.49 -22.66
C LYS A 600 -0.17 20.82 -23.82
N ASP A 601 0.50 19.88 -24.48
CA ASP A 601 -0.02 19.21 -25.67
C ASP A 601 -0.90 18.01 -25.34
N LYS A 602 -1.05 17.69 -24.03
CA LYS A 602 -1.78 16.52 -23.51
C LYS A 602 -1.31 15.20 -24.14
N GLN A 603 -0.02 15.16 -24.48
CA GLN A 603 0.62 13.99 -25.05
C GLN A 603 1.39 13.27 -23.95
N PHE A 604 0.79 12.22 -23.42
CA PHE A 604 1.41 11.31 -22.46
C PHE A 604 1.75 10.02 -23.20
N ASP A 605 3.01 9.68 -23.17
CA ASP A 605 3.51 8.50 -23.87
C ASP A 605 3.94 7.45 -22.83
N THR A 606 3.21 6.35 -22.79
CA THR A 606 3.59 5.14 -22.04
C THR A 606 4.92 4.55 -22.53
N SER A 607 5.49 5.04 -23.65
CA SER A 607 6.79 4.66 -24.16
C SER A 607 7.97 5.44 -23.56
N PHE A 608 7.76 6.15 -22.41
CA PHE A 608 8.84 6.73 -21.62
C PHE A 608 9.49 8.01 -22.18
N GLN A 609 8.72 8.89 -22.79
CA GLN A 609 9.23 10.11 -23.41
C GLN A 609 8.46 11.38 -23.04
N ASP A 610 7.59 11.33 -22.05
CA ASP A 610 6.76 12.48 -21.65
C ASP A 610 7.44 13.40 -20.62
N GLY A 611 8.60 13.01 -20.11
CA GLY A 611 9.34 13.73 -19.09
C GLY A 611 8.77 13.55 -17.67
N ILE A 612 7.91 12.55 -17.46
CA ILE A 612 7.30 12.22 -16.18
C ILE A 612 7.80 10.85 -15.73
N LEU A 613 8.64 10.79 -14.70
CA LEU A 613 9.07 9.53 -14.11
C LEU A 613 8.26 9.27 -12.82
N SER A 614 7.20 8.48 -12.91
CA SER A 614 6.35 8.13 -11.79
C SER A 614 6.98 7.06 -10.87
N ALA A 615 6.52 6.96 -9.61
CA ALA A 615 6.95 5.91 -8.72
C ALA A 615 6.60 4.50 -9.25
N LYS A 616 5.51 4.38 -10.03
CA LYS A 616 5.15 3.13 -10.70
C LYS A 616 6.19 2.72 -11.74
N GLU A 617 6.65 3.66 -12.56
CA GLU A 617 7.69 3.42 -13.56
C GLU A 617 9.04 3.15 -12.92
N ILE A 618 9.41 3.89 -11.87
CA ILE A 618 10.61 3.63 -11.08
C ILE A 618 10.62 2.19 -10.57
N SER A 619 9.49 1.67 -10.10
CA SER A 619 9.40 0.30 -9.58
C SER A 619 9.73 -0.79 -10.61
N SER A 620 9.69 -0.47 -11.89
CA SER A 620 10.04 -1.37 -13.00
C SER A 620 11.51 -1.29 -13.43
N LEU A 621 12.29 -0.35 -12.88
CA LEU A 621 13.72 -0.22 -13.18
C LEU A 621 14.55 -1.27 -12.45
N ASP A 622 15.74 -1.55 -12.95
CA ASP A 622 16.75 -2.33 -12.22
C ASP A 622 17.79 -1.39 -11.57
N LEU A 623 17.62 -1.14 -10.28
CA LEU A 623 18.53 -0.35 -9.46
C LEU A 623 19.31 -1.21 -8.46
N SER A 624 19.43 -2.50 -8.73
CA SER A 624 20.12 -3.46 -7.83
C SER A 624 21.59 -3.12 -7.56
N LYS A 625 22.26 -2.40 -8.48
CA LYS A 625 23.61 -1.87 -8.30
C LYS A 625 23.68 -0.53 -7.55
N ALA A 626 22.54 0.16 -7.38
CA ALA A 626 22.50 1.45 -6.70
C ALA A 626 22.67 1.29 -5.19
N GLU A 627 23.85 1.62 -4.70
CA GLU A 627 24.16 1.68 -3.27
C GLU A 627 23.46 2.88 -2.60
N LEU A 628 23.28 3.97 -3.37
CA LEU A 628 22.69 5.20 -2.90
C LEU A 628 21.92 5.90 -4.03
N VAL A 629 20.67 6.26 -3.74
CA VAL A 629 19.87 7.18 -4.55
C VAL A 629 19.62 8.45 -3.74
N VAL A 630 20.03 9.60 -4.28
CA VAL A 630 19.86 10.92 -3.69
C VAL A 630 18.83 11.69 -4.49
N LEU A 631 17.74 12.10 -3.86
CA LEU A 631 16.69 12.89 -4.46
C LEU A 631 16.70 14.30 -3.84
N CYS A 632 17.29 15.25 -4.55
CA CYS A 632 17.13 16.67 -4.31
C CYS A 632 15.88 17.15 -5.05
N CYS A 633 14.74 16.64 -4.64
CA CYS A 633 13.43 16.88 -5.26
C CYS A 633 12.39 16.99 -4.15
N CYS A 634 11.52 17.99 -4.23
CA CYS A 634 10.52 18.25 -3.20
C CYS A 634 9.59 17.05 -2.98
N GLU A 635 9.19 16.81 -1.72
CA GLU A 635 8.16 15.84 -1.32
C GLU A 635 8.41 14.37 -1.75
N THR A 636 9.64 14.01 -2.16
CA THR A 636 9.93 12.65 -2.65
C THR A 636 9.95 11.59 -1.53
N GLY A 637 10.06 12.01 -0.27
CA GLY A 637 9.90 11.17 0.90
C GLY A 637 8.44 10.92 1.27
N LEU A 638 7.51 11.67 0.68
CA LEU A 638 6.09 11.52 0.90
C LEU A 638 5.48 10.46 -0.02
N GLY A 639 4.30 10.04 0.35
CA GLY A 639 3.48 9.10 -0.37
C GLY A 639 2.20 8.85 0.42
N TYR A 640 1.31 8.08 -0.15
CA TYR A 640 0.12 7.67 0.56
C TYR A 640 0.49 6.67 1.66
N VAL A 641 0.26 7.05 2.92
CA VAL A 641 0.55 6.20 4.08
C VAL A 641 -0.59 5.21 4.26
N THR A 642 -0.26 3.93 4.21
CA THR A 642 -1.17 2.83 4.53
C THR A 642 -0.56 2.01 5.66
N PRO A 643 -1.31 1.09 6.28
CA PRO A 643 -0.71 0.10 7.18
C PRO A 643 0.40 -0.75 6.53
N ASP A 644 0.56 -0.66 5.22
CA ASP A 644 1.54 -1.39 4.42
C ASP A 644 2.79 -0.53 4.10
N GLY A 645 2.89 0.66 4.68
CA GLY A 645 3.99 1.62 4.45
C GLY A 645 3.60 2.78 3.55
N VAL A 646 4.61 3.46 3.00
CA VAL A 646 4.44 4.63 2.14
C VAL A 646 4.40 4.22 0.67
N TYR A 647 3.33 4.55 -0.02
CA TYR A 647 3.19 4.40 -1.46
C TYR A 647 3.62 5.70 -2.15
N GLY A 648 4.86 5.78 -2.57
CA GLY A 648 5.46 6.93 -3.24
C GLY A 648 6.80 6.58 -3.90
N ILE A 649 7.61 7.60 -4.21
CA ILE A 649 8.91 7.44 -4.88
C ILE A 649 9.84 6.50 -4.10
N GLN A 650 9.91 6.63 -2.78
CA GLN A 650 10.75 5.75 -1.95
C GLN A 650 10.42 4.27 -2.11
N ARG A 651 9.12 3.91 -2.22
CA ARG A 651 8.70 2.53 -2.48
C ARG A 651 9.07 2.08 -3.88
N GLY A 652 8.88 2.94 -4.88
CA GLY A 652 9.32 2.66 -6.25
C GLY A 652 10.81 2.33 -6.30
N LEU A 653 11.65 3.13 -5.66
CA LEU A 653 13.10 2.92 -5.58
C LEU A 653 13.49 1.63 -4.85
N LYS A 654 12.81 1.31 -3.74
CA LYS A 654 13.05 0.07 -3.00
C LYS A 654 12.66 -1.16 -3.83
N ASN A 655 11.55 -1.11 -4.54
CA ASN A 655 11.12 -2.18 -5.44
C ASN A 655 12.11 -2.37 -6.60
N ALA A 656 12.67 -1.28 -7.11
CA ALA A 656 13.72 -1.30 -8.13
C ALA A 656 15.07 -1.83 -7.62
N GLY A 657 15.25 -1.99 -6.29
CA GLY A 657 16.47 -2.56 -5.68
C GLY A 657 17.45 -1.56 -5.10
N ALA A 658 17.12 -0.26 -5.03
CA ALA A 658 17.97 0.76 -4.40
C ALA A 658 18.23 0.43 -2.92
N LYS A 659 19.50 0.50 -2.48
CA LYS A 659 19.88 0.09 -1.12
C LYS A 659 19.66 1.21 -0.09
N ALA A 660 20.18 2.41 -0.32
CA ALA A 660 19.91 3.57 0.52
C ALA A 660 19.27 4.69 -0.29
N ILE A 661 18.47 5.51 0.39
CA ILE A 661 17.76 6.62 -0.22
C ILE A 661 17.90 7.85 0.66
N ILE A 662 18.26 9.00 0.04
CA ILE A 662 18.07 10.33 0.62
C ILE A 662 16.92 11.00 -0.13
N CYS A 663 15.94 11.50 0.59
CA CYS A 663 14.77 12.18 0.05
C CYS A 663 14.24 13.24 1.02
N THR A 664 13.25 14.03 0.60
CA THR A 664 12.70 15.14 1.41
C THR A 664 11.27 14.88 1.82
N LEU A 665 10.88 15.34 3.02
CA LEU A 665 9.51 15.27 3.53
C LEU A 665 8.66 16.49 3.16
N TRP A 666 9.27 17.60 2.77
CA TRP A 666 8.58 18.82 2.33
C TRP A 666 9.43 19.61 1.35
N ASP A 667 8.86 20.70 0.83
CA ASP A 667 9.55 21.63 -0.07
C ASP A 667 10.66 22.36 0.65
N ILE A 668 11.85 22.32 0.09
CA ILE A 668 13.02 23.06 0.55
C ILE A 668 13.37 24.16 -0.44
N ASP A 669 13.94 25.23 0.08
CA ASP A 669 14.58 26.28 -0.70
C ASP A 669 15.69 25.71 -1.60
N ASP A 670 15.75 26.13 -2.85
CA ASP A 670 16.69 25.62 -3.87
C ASP A 670 18.16 25.87 -3.49
N GLU A 671 18.47 27.01 -2.83
CA GLU A 671 19.82 27.34 -2.40
C GLU A 671 20.23 26.48 -1.18
N ALA A 672 19.36 26.35 -0.18
CA ALA A 672 19.62 25.55 1.00
C ALA A 672 19.79 24.05 0.67
N SER A 673 18.97 23.52 -0.25
CA SER A 673 19.09 22.14 -0.69
C SER A 673 20.35 21.88 -1.49
N SER A 674 20.73 22.78 -2.39
CA SER A 674 21.98 22.73 -3.14
C SER A 674 23.19 22.73 -2.20
N TYR A 675 23.20 23.63 -1.19
CA TYR A 675 24.25 23.67 -0.18
C TYR A 675 24.38 22.32 0.54
N PHE A 676 23.26 21.77 1.05
CA PHE A 676 23.25 20.47 1.72
C PHE A 676 23.83 19.35 0.84
N MET A 677 23.42 19.29 -0.42
CA MET A 677 23.84 18.21 -1.33
C MET A 677 25.32 18.30 -1.68
N ILE A 678 25.86 19.50 -1.88
CA ILE A 678 27.30 19.72 -2.12
C ILE A 678 28.10 19.27 -0.90
N GLN A 679 27.70 19.71 0.31
CA GLN A 679 28.36 19.31 1.56
C GLN A 679 28.27 17.79 1.78
N PHE A 680 27.12 17.18 1.52
CA PHE A 680 26.95 15.74 1.63
C PHE A 680 27.92 14.97 0.74
N HIS A 681 28.06 15.33 -0.53
CA HIS A 681 28.98 14.65 -1.44
C HIS A 681 30.45 14.89 -1.07
N GLN A 682 30.81 16.05 -0.51
CA GLN A 682 32.14 16.30 0.03
C GLN A 682 32.46 15.38 1.21
N TYR A 683 31.59 15.34 2.21
CA TYR A 683 31.75 14.44 3.37
C TYR A 683 31.68 12.97 3.00
N LEU A 684 30.85 12.60 2.00
CA LEU A 684 30.79 11.23 1.52
C LEU A 684 32.12 10.79 0.89
N LYS A 685 32.77 11.67 0.15
CA LYS A 685 34.12 11.42 -0.40
C LYS A 685 35.16 11.24 0.71
N GLU A 686 35.10 12.06 1.77
CA GLU A 686 36.05 12.02 2.88
C GLU A 686 35.87 10.77 3.75
N ASN A 687 34.64 10.41 4.05
CA ASN A 687 34.32 9.39 5.04
C ASN A 687 34.07 8.00 4.43
N ASN A 688 33.63 7.93 3.18
CA ASN A 688 33.10 6.73 2.55
C ASN A 688 31.98 6.04 3.40
N ASP A 689 31.21 6.86 4.12
CA ASP A 689 30.17 6.45 5.05
C ASP A 689 28.96 7.37 4.85
N ILE A 690 27.85 6.82 4.34
CA ILE A 690 26.65 7.59 3.98
C ILE A 690 26.06 8.27 5.22
N TYR A 691 25.96 7.54 6.33
CA TYR A 691 25.35 8.05 7.55
C TYR A 691 26.13 9.22 8.12
N LYS A 692 27.45 9.06 8.27
CA LYS A 692 28.32 10.15 8.77
C LYS A 692 28.28 11.36 7.86
N ALA A 693 28.39 11.14 6.53
CA ALA A 693 28.35 12.22 5.57
C ALA A 693 27.04 13.00 5.64
N PHE A 694 25.91 12.29 5.76
CA PHE A 694 24.59 12.89 5.86
C PHE A 694 24.46 13.79 7.10
N PHE A 695 24.85 13.29 8.27
CA PHE A 695 24.73 14.05 9.50
C PHE A 695 25.75 15.19 9.60
N GLN A 696 26.95 15.04 9.04
CA GLN A 696 27.90 16.14 8.92
C GLN A 696 27.37 17.25 7.98
N ALA A 697 26.79 16.89 6.85
CA ALA A 697 26.15 17.87 5.96
C ALA A 697 24.97 18.57 6.65
N ARG A 698 24.17 17.84 7.40
CA ARG A 698 23.08 18.42 8.20
C ARG A 698 23.61 19.35 9.30
N ASP A 699 24.71 18.99 9.93
CA ASP A 699 25.31 19.85 10.97
C ASP A 699 25.93 21.10 10.38
N SER A 700 26.54 21.04 9.18
CA SER A 700 27.09 22.23 8.50
C SER A 700 26.01 23.24 8.11
N MET A 701 24.76 22.78 7.89
CA MET A 701 23.65 23.72 7.63
C MET A 701 23.35 24.66 8.81
N LYS A 702 23.69 24.28 10.04
CA LYS A 702 23.46 25.12 11.23
C LYS A 702 24.18 26.47 11.17
N GLU A 703 25.24 26.57 10.37
CA GLU A 703 26.02 27.80 10.28
C GLU A 703 25.38 28.84 9.35
N GLU A 704 24.70 28.40 8.27
CA GLU A 704 24.09 29.28 7.28
C GLU A 704 22.57 29.19 7.21
N TYR A 705 21.98 28.02 7.57
CA TYR A 705 20.55 27.73 7.49
C TYR A 705 20.05 27.16 8.82
N ASP A 706 20.08 27.96 9.89
CA ASP A 706 19.82 27.52 11.28
C ASP A 706 18.36 27.02 11.51
N GLU A 707 17.42 27.43 10.68
CA GLU A 707 16.04 27.00 10.84
C GLU A 707 15.85 25.50 10.52
N PRO A 708 15.16 24.75 11.41
CA PRO A 708 14.86 23.33 11.18
C PRO A 708 14.14 23.06 9.86
N SER A 709 13.38 24.02 9.33
CA SER A 709 12.68 23.93 8.04
C SER A 709 13.59 23.63 6.86
N TYR A 710 14.84 24.07 6.91
CA TYR A 710 15.84 23.81 5.87
C TYR A 710 16.55 22.47 6.05
N ARG A 711 17.01 22.16 7.25
CA ARG A 711 17.89 21.00 7.49
C ARG A 711 17.15 19.71 7.81
N ASP A 712 15.95 19.80 8.41
CA ASP A 712 15.22 18.62 8.94
C ASP A 712 14.23 18.03 7.90
N ALA A 713 14.20 18.60 6.71
CA ALA A 713 13.41 18.06 5.60
C ALA A 713 14.01 16.77 5.03
N PHE A 714 15.34 16.67 5.03
CA PHE A 714 16.02 15.50 4.49
C PHE A 714 15.95 14.32 5.46
N ILE A 715 15.60 13.16 4.92
CA ILE A 715 15.67 11.88 5.61
C ILE A 715 16.56 10.91 4.86
N LEU A 716 17.25 10.07 5.62
CA LEU A 716 18.13 9.02 5.13
C LEU A 716 17.55 7.65 5.50
N ILE A 717 17.26 6.82 4.52
CA ILE A 717 16.60 5.52 4.68
C ILE A 717 17.58 4.41 4.31
N ASP A 718 17.65 3.36 5.15
CA ASP A 718 18.43 2.12 4.93
C ASP A 718 19.93 2.33 4.72
N ALA A 719 20.52 3.32 5.35
CA ALA A 719 21.98 3.48 5.39
C ALA A 719 22.59 2.60 6.48
N ILE A 720 23.05 1.39 6.13
CA ILE A 720 23.67 0.40 7.02
C ILE A 720 25.15 0.20 6.69
#